data_7523f712169c76a5e86f3270ce8e34cd
#
_entry.id   7523f712169c76a5e86f3270ce8e34cd
#
_cell.length_a   1.000
_cell.length_b   1.000
_cell.length_c   1.000
_cell.angle_alpha   90.00
_cell.angle_beta   90.00
_cell.angle_gamma   90.00
#
_symmetry.space_group_name_H-M   'P 1'
#
loop_
_entity.id
_entity.type
_entity.pdbx_description
1 polymer ?
#
loop_
_entity_poly.entity_id
_entity_poly.type
_entity_poly.pdbx_seq_one_letter_code
_entity_poly.pdbx_strand_id
1 'polypeptide(L)'
;MKRITLFLGGHFLKCLDKFCYNIFKHSNERKKNMGFFDNIKKYASNISYDFAKGYAYYHEKDYEEAFFWFKQAADHNHANACEWTGHCYENGYGTEKDYTKAVSYYNKAINLGNIDAMFDLGTCYYYGHGVNKDYRIAFSWLKKAADKNHADACNWTGYCYENGYGVEKNYTQAVSYYNKAIDLGNIEAMSNLGACYYHGYGVKQDYKRAFSWFKKAADKNHANAYNWMGDCYKNGYGVEKNYTQAVSYYNKAIDLGNIEAMSNLGACYYNGYGVKQDGKQAFSWFKKAADNNLTDACNWTGYCYENGYGTEKDYTKAVTYYNKAIDLGNINAMLKLGICYYYGHGVKKDYNQAFSWFKKAADKNHAGACNWTGYCYENGYGTEKDYTKAVTYYNKAIDLGNIDAMLKLGICYYNGYGVKKDYNQAFSWFKKAADKNHAGACNWMGYCYENGYGVNKNLDFAIKWYKKAKQNGYDAKKCDKKINEIIKKKNNFLEPYEGHDPYIFISYCHKNQDMVMDILNNLSRLGYRFWYDKGINVGSSWNDNIASHIDNASHFIFFLSNDSIQSKYCLDELEYAKSEDKQIIPVCIEETKISGGLKLSINRLQVLNKYQFSESYFYDQIAQIQNIHKCNKNTE
;
A
#
# COMPACT_ATOMS: atom_id res chain seq x y z
N MET A 1 -55.80 -5.43 -38.90
CA MET A 1 -55.13 -6.72 -38.63
C MET A 1 -53.60 -6.68 -38.80
N LYS A 2 -52.98 -5.77 -39.57
CA LYS A 2 -51.48 -5.72 -39.74
C LYS A 2 -50.66 -5.10 -38.59
N ARG A 3 -51.29 -4.55 -37.56
CA ARG A 3 -50.59 -3.95 -36.39
C ARG A 3 -50.60 -4.82 -35.11
N ILE A 4 -51.33 -5.91 -35.09
CA ILE A 4 -51.44 -6.82 -33.94
C ILE A 4 -50.40 -7.96 -34.03
N THR A 5 -49.94 -8.28 -35.24
CA THR A 5 -48.95 -9.37 -35.48
C THR A 5 -47.50 -9.02 -35.09
N LEU A 6 -47.17 -7.74 -34.95
CA LEU A 6 -45.81 -7.30 -34.56
C LEU A 6 -45.62 -7.19 -33.03
N PHE A 7 -46.70 -7.12 -32.26
CA PHE A 7 -46.63 -6.98 -30.79
C PHE A 7 -46.67 -8.33 -30.05
N LEU A 8 -47.10 -9.39 -30.74
CA LEU A 8 -47.17 -10.74 -30.17
C LEU A 8 -45.95 -11.61 -30.45
N GLY A 9 -45.07 -11.20 -31.37
CA GLY A 9 -43.88 -11.98 -31.76
C GLY A 9 -42.86 -12.16 -30.62
N GLY A 10 -42.51 -11.11 -29.91
CA GLY A 10 -41.48 -11.17 -28.86
C GLY A 10 -41.96 -11.83 -27.56
N HIS A 11 -43.26 -11.73 -27.23
CA HIS A 11 -43.82 -12.40 -26.05
C HIS A 11 -44.14 -13.86 -26.31
N PHE A 12 -44.54 -14.20 -27.55
CA PHE A 12 -44.82 -15.57 -27.96
C PHE A 12 -43.54 -16.41 -28.07
N LEU A 13 -42.44 -15.83 -28.56
CA LEU A 13 -41.13 -16.48 -28.60
C LEU A 13 -40.54 -16.70 -27.19
N LYS A 14 -40.61 -15.70 -26.27
CA LYS A 14 -40.22 -15.90 -24.86
C LYS A 14 -41.11 -16.92 -24.13
N CYS A 15 -42.38 -17.06 -24.52
CA CYS A 15 -43.26 -18.12 -24.02
C CYS A 15 -42.94 -19.48 -24.66
N LEU A 16 -42.55 -19.53 -25.94
CA LEU A 16 -42.03 -20.74 -26.60
C LEU A 16 -40.71 -21.20 -26.01
N ASP A 17 -39.75 -20.27 -25.74
CA ASP A 17 -38.50 -20.58 -25.07
C ASP A 17 -38.70 -21.21 -23.69
N LYS A 18 -39.56 -20.62 -22.87
CA LYS A 18 -39.92 -21.16 -21.55
C LYS A 18 -40.73 -22.47 -21.65
N PHE A 19 -41.55 -22.60 -22.64
CA PHE A 19 -42.39 -23.77 -22.89
C PHE A 19 -41.55 -24.93 -23.45
N CYS A 20 -40.66 -24.65 -24.39
CA CYS A 20 -39.71 -25.64 -24.91
C CYS A 20 -38.71 -26.07 -23.82
N TYR A 21 -38.16 -25.16 -23.04
CA TYR A 21 -37.27 -25.47 -21.90
C TYR A 21 -37.95 -26.39 -20.87
N ASN A 22 -39.21 -26.12 -20.52
CA ASN A 22 -39.94 -26.94 -19.54
C ASN A 22 -40.33 -28.34 -20.08
N ILE A 23 -40.58 -28.46 -21.38
CA ILE A 23 -40.87 -29.76 -22.00
C ILE A 23 -39.61 -30.61 -22.14
N PHE A 24 -38.48 -30.02 -22.53
CA PHE A 24 -37.20 -30.72 -22.65
C PHE A 24 -36.62 -31.16 -21.29
N LYS A 25 -36.85 -30.41 -20.23
CA LYS A 25 -36.40 -30.77 -18.89
C LYS A 25 -37.07 -32.02 -18.31
N HIS A 26 -38.23 -32.44 -18.87
CA HIS A 26 -39.03 -33.56 -18.35
C HIS A 26 -39.18 -34.75 -19.29
N SER A 27 -38.55 -34.79 -20.49
CA SER A 27 -38.70 -35.92 -21.42
C SER A 27 -37.41 -36.68 -21.67
N ASN A 28 -37.26 -37.83 -21.02
CA ASN A 28 -36.16 -38.78 -21.19
C ASN A 28 -36.33 -39.76 -22.37
N GLU A 29 -37.15 -39.43 -23.39
CA GLU A 29 -37.45 -40.36 -24.49
C GLU A 29 -37.36 -39.69 -25.88
N ARG A 30 -36.32 -40.04 -26.64
CA ARG A 30 -36.04 -39.61 -28.04
C ARG A 30 -37.22 -39.87 -29.03
N LYS A 31 -38.14 -40.76 -28.75
CA LYS A 31 -39.26 -41.13 -29.65
C LYS A 31 -40.53 -40.27 -29.53
N LYS A 32 -40.71 -39.48 -28.44
CA LYS A 32 -41.88 -38.61 -28.27
C LYS A 32 -41.73 -37.23 -28.91
N ASN A 33 -40.52 -36.83 -29.25
CA ASN A 33 -40.22 -35.47 -29.79
C ASN A 33 -40.68 -35.32 -31.25
N MET A 34 -40.74 -36.39 -32.06
CA MET A 34 -41.20 -36.31 -33.46
C MET A 34 -42.66 -35.82 -33.57
N GLY A 35 -43.56 -36.25 -32.67
CA GLY A 35 -44.95 -35.77 -32.65
C GLY A 35 -45.12 -34.30 -32.22
N PHE A 36 -44.17 -33.75 -31.46
CA PHE A 36 -44.15 -32.35 -31.05
C PHE A 36 -43.78 -31.42 -32.23
N PHE A 37 -42.79 -31.80 -33.01
CA PHE A 37 -42.39 -31.05 -34.21
C PHE A 37 -43.48 -31.09 -35.29
N ASP A 38 -44.21 -32.17 -35.45
CA ASP A 38 -45.35 -32.28 -36.36
C ASP A 38 -46.52 -31.36 -35.96
N ASN A 39 -46.72 -31.12 -34.66
CA ASN A 39 -47.72 -30.18 -34.17
C ASN A 39 -47.29 -28.71 -34.38
N ILE A 40 -45.99 -28.36 -34.19
CA ILE A 40 -45.48 -27.02 -34.50
C ILE A 40 -45.57 -26.73 -36.00
N LYS A 41 -45.28 -27.70 -36.87
CA LYS A 41 -45.41 -27.57 -38.33
C LYS A 41 -46.83 -27.20 -38.78
N LYS A 42 -47.85 -27.59 -38.00
CA LYS A 42 -49.26 -27.27 -38.27
C LYS A 42 -49.61 -25.79 -37.98
N TYR A 43 -48.85 -25.10 -37.10
CA TYR A 43 -49.17 -23.75 -36.61
C TYR A 43 -48.12 -22.69 -36.93
N ALA A 44 -46.91 -23.06 -37.36
CA ALA A 44 -45.85 -22.15 -37.74
C ALA A 44 -45.61 -22.15 -39.26
N SER A 45 -45.14 -21.02 -39.81
CA SER A 45 -44.58 -21.02 -41.16
C SER A 45 -43.40 -21.97 -41.23
N ASN A 46 -43.09 -22.60 -42.39
CA ASN A 46 -41.94 -23.49 -42.54
C ASN A 46 -40.64 -22.87 -42.03
N ILE A 47 -40.46 -21.58 -42.21
CA ILE A 47 -39.26 -20.81 -41.83
C ILE A 47 -39.11 -20.73 -40.29
N SER A 48 -40.24 -20.51 -39.57
CA SER A 48 -40.23 -20.51 -38.09
C SER A 48 -40.02 -21.91 -37.51
N TYR A 49 -40.42 -22.94 -38.24
CA TYR A 49 -40.16 -24.33 -37.87
C TYR A 49 -38.69 -24.70 -37.99
N ASP A 50 -38.01 -24.30 -39.07
CA ASP A 50 -36.57 -24.56 -39.30
C ASP A 50 -35.74 -23.89 -38.22
N PHE A 51 -36.05 -22.63 -37.84
CA PHE A 51 -35.41 -21.94 -36.74
C PHE A 51 -35.61 -22.67 -35.39
N ALA A 52 -36.83 -23.06 -35.05
CA ALA A 52 -37.11 -23.78 -33.81
C ALA A 52 -36.38 -25.11 -33.72
N LYS A 53 -36.23 -25.80 -34.85
CA LYS A 53 -35.48 -27.06 -34.93
C LYS A 53 -33.96 -26.84 -34.72
N GLY A 54 -33.40 -25.82 -35.37
CA GLY A 54 -32.01 -25.42 -35.13
C GLY A 54 -31.73 -25.10 -33.66
N TYR A 55 -32.66 -24.36 -33.02
CA TYR A 55 -32.57 -24.01 -31.61
C TYR A 55 -32.62 -25.26 -30.68
N ALA A 56 -33.44 -26.26 -31.00
CA ALA A 56 -33.49 -27.51 -30.27
C ALA A 56 -32.20 -28.30 -30.35
N TYR A 57 -31.62 -28.46 -31.53
CA TYR A 57 -30.33 -29.14 -31.71
C TYR A 57 -29.18 -28.40 -31.01
N TYR A 58 -29.22 -27.07 -31.02
CA TYR A 58 -28.21 -26.28 -30.29
C TYR A 58 -28.21 -26.61 -28.78
N HIS A 59 -29.39 -26.73 -28.15
CA HIS A 59 -29.47 -27.10 -26.73
C HIS A 59 -29.08 -28.57 -26.47
N GLU A 60 -29.26 -29.46 -27.45
CA GLU A 60 -28.74 -30.82 -27.40
C GLU A 60 -27.22 -30.92 -27.68
N LYS A 61 -26.57 -29.78 -27.98
CA LYS A 61 -25.15 -29.65 -28.37
C LYS A 61 -24.81 -30.36 -29.69
N ASP A 62 -25.82 -30.66 -30.52
CA ASP A 62 -25.65 -31.10 -31.87
C ASP A 62 -25.49 -29.86 -32.78
N TYR A 63 -24.29 -29.32 -32.78
CA TYR A 63 -24.01 -28.04 -33.43
C TYR A 63 -24.03 -28.11 -34.96
N GLU A 64 -23.78 -29.27 -35.56
CA GLU A 64 -23.80 -29.47 -37.00
C GLU A 64 -25.26 -29.37 -37.51
N GLU A 65 -26.16 -30.11 -36.89
CA GLU A 65 -27.59 -30.03 -37.21
C GLU A 65 -28.16 -28.64 -36.86
N ALA A 66 -27.76 -28.04 -35.72
CA ALA A 66 -28.19 -26.71 -35.34
C ALA A 66 -27.83 -25.69 -36.41
N PHE A 67 -26.57 -25.68 -36.86
CA PHE A 67 -26.08 -24.78 -37.91
C PHE A 67 -26.83 -24.99 -39.23
N PHE A 68 -27.06 -26.25 -39.65
CA PHE A 68 -27.80 -26.57 -40.85
C PHE A 68 -29.20 -25.92 -40.85
N TRP A 69 -29.95 -26.10 -39.76
CA TRP A 69 -31.31 -25.57 -39.64
C TRP A 69 -31.35 -24.05 -39.48
N PHE A 70 -30.43 -23.44 -38.74
CA PHE A 70 -30.32 -21.99 -38.68
C PHE A 70 -30.00 -21.39 -40.05
N LYS A 71 -29.09 -22.01 -40.79
CA LYS A 71 -28.70 -21.56 -42.12
C LYS A 71 -29.89 -21.66 -43.11
N GLN A 72 -30.64 -22.73 -43.09
CA GLN A 72 -31.84 -22.89 -43.89
C GLN A 72 -32.85 -21.76 -43.62
N ALA A 73 -33.17 -21.50 -42.38
CA ALA A 73 -34.06 -20.41 -42.01
C ALA A 73 -33.48 -19.02 -42.37
N ALA A 74 -32.17 -18.81 -42.20
CA ALA A 74 -31.47 -17.57 -42.56
C ALA A 74 -31.50 -17.30 -44.07
N ASP A 75 -31.37 -18.34 -44.88
CA ASP A 75 -31.45 -18.21 -46.35
C ASP A 75 -32.86 -17.76 -46.80
N HIS A 76 -33.89 -18.06 -46.00
CA HIS A 76 -35.24 -17.56 -46.17
C HIS A 76 -35.53 -16.23 -45.44
N ASN A 77 -34.48 -15.48 -45.05
CA ASN A 77 -34.57 -14.16 -44.40
C ASN A 77 -35.29 -14.17 -43.04
N HIS A 78 -35.13 -15.24 -42.26
CA HIS A 78 -35.58 -15.23 -40.86
C HIS A 78 -34.56 -14.46 -39.99
N ALA A 79 -34.98 -13.34 -39.38
CA ALA A 79 -34.08 -12.41 -38.70
C ALA A 79 -33.25 -13.08 -37.59
N ASN A 80 -33.88 -13.82 -36.67
CA ASN A 80 -33.21 -14.51 -35.58
C ASN A 80 -32.31 -15.64 -36.09
N ALA A 81 -32.70 -16.34 -37.16
CA ALA A 81 -31.85 -17.37 -37.75
C ALA A 81 -30.59 -16.79 -38.39
N CYS A 82 -30.66 -15.60 -38.98
CA CYS A 82 -29.44 -14.89 -39.45
C CYS A 82 -28.52 -14.57 -38.28
N GLU A 83 -29.03 -14.06 -37.17
CA GLU A 83 -28.20 -13.79 -35.96
C GLU A 83 -27.58 -15.08 -35.44
N TRP A 84 -28.33 -16.17 -35.23
CA TRP A 84 -27.79 -17.45 -34.77
C TRP A 84 -26.81 -18.10 -35.75
N THR A 85 -27.02 -17.94 -37.06
CA THR A 85 -26.02 -18.37 -38.07
C THR A 85 -24.74 -17.58 -37.92
N GLY A 86 -24.82 -16.27 -37.67
CA GLY A 86 -23.65 -15.41 -37.34
C GLY A 86 -22.94 -15.91 -36.08
N HIS A 87 -23.71 -16.23 -35.03
CA HIS A 87 -23.17 -16.77 -33.78
C HIS A 87 -22.47 -18.14 -33.98
N CYS A 88 -23.02 -19.00 -34.84
CA CYS A 88 -22.36 -20.27 -35.19
C CYS A 88 -21.01 -20.04 -35.89
N TYR A 89 -20.92 -19.11 -36.85
CA TYR A 89 -19.64 -18.75 -37.49
C TYR A 89 -18.66 -18.09 -36.51
N GLU A 90 -19.13 -17.24 -35.60
CA GLU A 90 -18.29 -16.58 -34.60
C GLU A 90 -17.61 -17.59 -33.65
N ASN A 91 -18.33 -18.63 -33.23
CA ASN A 91 -17.85 -19.58 -32.25
C ASN A 91 -17.33 -20.90 -32.84
N GLY A 92 -17.58 -21.16 -34.13
CA GLY A 92 -17.23 -22.42 -34.78
C GLY A 92 -18.22 -23.56 -34.42
N TYR A 93 -19.49 -23.23 -34.18
CA TYR A 93 -20.52 -24.24 -33.86
C TYR A 93 -21.09 -24.86 -35.11
N GLY A 94 -20.78 -26.11 -35.36
CA GLY A 94 -21.23 -26.87 -36.55
C GLY A 94 -20.63 -26.35 -37.87
N THR A 95 -19.69 -25.45 -37.80
CA THR A 95 -18.97 -24.88 -38.96
C THR A 95 -17.58 -24.45 -38.57
N GLU A 96 -16.69 -24.21 -39.53
CA GLU A 96 -15.42 -23.55 -39.25
C GLU A 96 -15.65 -22.11 -38.77
N LYS A 97 -14.83 -21.68 -37.82
CA LYS A 97 -14.89 -20.34 -37.26
C LYS A 97 -14.51 -19.29 -38.31
N ASP A 98 -15.43 -18.36 -38.57
CA ASP A 98 -15.26 -17.31 -39.60
C ASP A 98 -15.96 -16.01 -39.16
N TYR A 99 -15.20 -15.15 -38.53
CA TYR A 99 -15.70 -13.85 -38.06
C TYR A 99 -16.24 -12.94 -39.16
N THR A 100 -15.69 -13.03 -40.40
CA THR A 100 -16.15 -12.21 -41.53
C THR A 100 -17.55 -12.63 -41.97
N LYS A 101 -17.80 -13.93 -42.02
CA LYS A 101 -19.14 -14.44 -42.27
C LYS A 101 -20.10 -14.12 -41.12
N ALA A 102 -19.65 -14.22 -39.87
CA ALA A 102 -20.46 -13.83 -38.69
C ALA A 102 -20.97 -12.38 -38.87
N VAL A 103 -20.07 -11.43 -39.12
CA VAL A 103 -20.42 -10.02 -39.36
C VAL A 103 -21.40 -9.84 -40.52
N SER A 104 -21.24 -10.60 -41.62
CA SER A 104 -22.17 -10.56 -42.76
C SER A 104 -23.57 -10.98 -42.36
N TYR A 105 -23.70 -12.06 -41.56
CA TYR A 105 -24.97 -12.54 -41.08
C TYR A 105 -25.62 -11.64 -40.01
N TYR A 106 -24.82 -11.01 -39.14
CA TYR A 106 -25.31 -9.99 -38.19
C TYR A 106 -25.86 -8.77 -38.96
N ASN A 107 -25.16 -8.27 -39.98
CA ASN A 107 -25.71 -7.20 -40.83
C ASN A 107 -27.00 -7.59 -41.53
N LYS A 108 -27.11 -8.82 -42.03
CA LYS A 108 -28.35 -9.35 -42.61
C LYS A 108 -29.48 -9.38 -41.59
N ALA A 109 -29.19 -9.85 -40.36
CA ALA A 109 -30.16 -9.88 -39.26
C ALA A 109 -30.62 -8.47 -38.84
N ILE A 110 -29.73 -7.50 -38.80
CA ILE A 110 -30.02 -6.09 -38.49
C ILE A 110 -30.96 -5.49 -39.52
N ASN A 111 -30.70 -5.74 -40.80
CA ASN A 111 -31.54 -5.27 -41.92
C ASN A 111 -32.97 -5.88 -41.84
N LEU A 112 -33.12 -7.04 -41.22
CA LEU A 112 -34.38 -7.69 -40.96
C LEU A 112 -35.00 -7.29 -39.58
N GLY A 113 -34.37 -6.35 -38.89
CA GLY A 113 -34.90 -5.77 -37.64
C GLY A 113 -34.48 -6.48 -36.36
N ASN A 114 -33.52 -7.41 -36.39
CA ASN A 114 -33.01 -8.07 -35.18
C ASN A 114 -32.19 -7.11 -34.34
N ILE A 115 -32.53 -7.03 -33.04
CA ILE A 115 -31.88 -6.12 -32.09
C ILE A 115 -30.65 -6.78 -31.46
N ASP A 116 -30.66 -8.08 -31.22
CA ASP A 116 -29.60 -8.84 -30.62
C ASP A 116 -28.35 -8.78 -31.54
N ALA A 117 -28.55 -8.90 -32.85
CA ALA A 117 -27.48 -8.73 -33.85
C ALA A 117 -26.85 -7.32 -33.85
N MET A 118 -27.54 -6.25 -33.42
CA MET A 118 -26.92 -4.93 -33.23
C MET A 118 -25.93 -4.97 -32.09
N PHE A 119 -26.24 -5.69 -31.02
CA PHE A 119 -25.31 -5.90 -29.91
C PHE A 119 -24.09 -6.72 -30.35
N ASP A 120 -24.32 -7.84 -31.05
CA ASP A 120 -23.24 -8.72 -31.53
C ASP A 120 -22.31 -7.99 -32.51
N LEU A 121 -22.86 -7.22 -33.44
CA LEU A 121 -22.06 -6.39 -34.35
C LEU A 121 -21.25 -5.33 -33.58
N GLY A 122 -21.85 -4.72 -32.53
CA GLY A 122 -21.16 -3.79 -31.64
C GLY A 122 -19.96 -4.44 -30.95
N THR A 123 -20.10 -5.67 -30.45
CA THR A 123 -18.99 -6.44 -29.84
C THR A 123 -17.94 -6.84 -30.87
N CYS A 124 -18.33 -7.19 -32.11
CA CYS A 124 -17.39 -7.45 -33.20
C CYS A 124 -16.48 -6.24 -33.47
N TYR A 125 -17.02 -5.04 -33.55
CA TYR A 125 -16.20 -3.82 -33.70
C TYR A 125 -15.38 -3.50 -32.45
N TYR A 126 -15.85 -3.82 -31.26
CA TYR A 126 -15.12 -3.60 -30.02
C TYR A 126 -13.85 -4.47 -29.93
N TYR A 127 -13.94 -5.74 -30.32
CA TYR A 127 -12.82 -6.67 -30.28
C TYR A 127 -11.99 -6.72 -31.59
N GLY A 128 -12.56 -6.30 -32.71
CA GLY A 128 -11.96 -6.44 -34.05
C GLY A 128 -12.20 -7.82 -34.66
N HIS A 129 -13.34 -8.46 -34.36
CA HIS A 129 -13.71 -9.77 -34.89
C HIS A 129 -14.35 -9.62 -36.28
N GLY A 130 -13.67 -10.04 -37.34
CA GLY A 130 -14.15 -9.98 -38.72
C GLY A 130 -14.24 -8.55 -39.31
N VAL A 131 -13.88 -7.55 -38.51
CA VAL A 131 -13.83 -6.13 -38.88
C VAL A 131 -12.60 -5.49 -38.22
N ASN A 132 -12.15 -4.35 -38.74
CA ASN A 132 -11.15 -3.55 -38.05
C ASN A 132 -11.74 -3.04 -36.72
N LYS A 133 -10.98 -3.16 -35.65
CA LYS A 133 -11.37 -2.67 -34.32
C LYS A 133 -11.62 -1.16 -34.35
N ASP A 134 -12.84 -0.76 -34.01
CA ASP A 134 -13.26 0.63 -33.92
C ASP A 134 -14.28 0.85 -32.81
N TYR A 135 -13.83 1.48 -31.73
CA TYR A 135 -14.67 1.75 -30.58
C TYR A 135 -15.81 2.74 -30.86
N ARG A 136 -15.71 3.66 -31.82
CA ARG A 136 -16.77 4.61 -32.16
C ARG A 136 -17.92 3.89 -32.86
N ILE A 137 -17.60 3.01 -33.80
CA ILE A 137 -18.59 2.18 -34.47
C ILE A 137 -19.23 1.20 -33.47
N ALA A 138 -18.40 0.57 -32.61
CA ALA A 138 -18.88 -0.31 -31.55
C ALA A 138 -19.89 0.39 -30.67
N PHE A 139 -19.54 1.56 -30.11
CA PHE A 139 -20.44 2.36 -29.27
C PHE A 139 -21.74 2.73 -29.99
N SER A 140 -21.65 3.11 -31.27
CA SER A 140 -22.85 3.46 -32.05
C SER A 140 -23.85 2.30 -32.14
N TRP A 141 -23.37 1.08 -32.40
CA TRP A 141 -24.24 -0.10 -32.47
C TRP A 141 -24.76 -0.53 -31.10
N LEU A 142 -23.90 -0.57 -30.07
CA LEU A 142 -24.30 -0.85 -28.68
C LEU A 142 -25.37 0.12 -28.22
N LYS A 143 -25.19 1.42 -28.49
CA LYS A 143 -26.18 2.43 -28.12
C LYS A 143 -27.51 2.26 -28.87
N LYS A 144 -27.48 1.96 -30.18
CA LYS A 144 -28.69 1.67 -30.95
C LYS A 144 -29.49 0.49 -30.37
N ALA A 145 -28.82 -0.58 -29.94
CA ALA A 145 -29.42 -1.71 -29.27
C ALA A 145 -29.97 -1.31 -27.88
N ALA A 146 -29.19 -0.53 -27.10
CA ALA A 146 -29.60 -0.03 -25.79
C ALA A 146 -30.80 0.91 -25.84
N ASP A 147 -30.90 1.74 -26.88
CA ASP A 147 -32.06 2.61 -27.12
C ASP A 147 -33.34 1.80 -27.44
N LYS A 148 -33.18 0.55 -27.93
CA LYS A 148 -34.24 -0.43 -28.12
C LYS A 148 -34.45 -1.36 -26.91
N ASN A 149 -33.91 -1.00 -25.74
CA ASN A 149 -34.06 -1.73 -24.48
C ASN A 149 -33.42 -3.14 -24.50
N HIS A 150 -32.31 -3.33 -25.20
CA HIS A 150 -31.53 -4.54 -25.06
C HIS A 150 -30.70 -4.45 -23.77
N ALA A 151 -30.92 -5.39 -22.82
CA ALA A 151 -30.34 -5.32 -21.46
C ALA A 151 -28.80 -5.30 -21.46
N ASP A 152 -28.15 -6.23 -22.20
CA ASP A 152 -26.71 -6.32 -22.26
C ASP A 152 -26.09 -5.12 -22.99
N ALA A 153 -26.76 -4.62 -24.05
CA ALA A 153 -26.30 -3.41 -24.74
C ALA A 153 -26.37 -2.17 -23.84
N CYS A 154 -27.36 -2.08 -22.94
CA CYS A 154 -27.37 -1.02 -21.93
C CYS A 154 -26.17 -1.13 -20.99
N ASN A 155 -25.84 -2.34 -20.48
CA ASN A 155 -24.67 -2.55 -19.66
C ASN A 155 -23.36 -2.16 -20.40
N TRP A 156 -23.18 -2.63 -21.62
CA TRP A 156 -22.02 -2.30 -22.44
C TRP A 156 -21.93 -0.82 -22.83
N THR A 157 -23.06 -0.16 -23.08
CA THR A 157 -23.08 1.30 -23.29
C THR A 157 -22.63 2.04 -22.03
N GLY A 158 -23.08 1.60 -20.86
CA GLY A 158 -22.59 2.10 -19.57
C GLY A 158 -21.08 1.92 -19.42
N TYR A 159 -20.55 0.74 -19.76
CA TYR A 159 -19.12 0.43 -19.75
C TYR A 159 -18.31 1.30 -20.73
N CYS A 160 -18.86 1.58 -21.91
CA CYS A 160 -18.22 2.50 -22.86
C CYS A 160 -18.13 3.93 -22.31
N TYR A 161 -19.18 4.44 -21.66
CA TYR A 161 -19.13 5.76 -21.02
C TYR A 161 -18.17 5.78 -19.82
N GLU A 162 -18.10 4.71 -19.04
CA GLU A 162 -17.19 4.60 -17.89
C GLU A 162 -15.73 4.69 -18.30
N ASN A 163 -15.36 4.06 -19.43
CA ASN A 163 -13.98 3.94 -19.87
C ASN A 163 -13.58 4.91 -21.00
N GLY A 164 -14.55 5.57 -21.64
CA GLY A 164 -14.31 6.45 -22.77
C GLY A 164 -14.09 5.68 -24.09
N TYR A 165 -14.71 4.50 -24.26
CA TYR A 165 -14.57 3.72 -25.46
C TYR A 165 -15.54 4.19 -26.55
N GLY A 166 -15.02 4.87 -27.56
CA GLY A 166 -15.78 5.40 -28.69
C GLY A 166 -16.66 6.60 -28.36
N VAL A 167 -16.64 7.07 -27.12
CA VAL A 167 -17.41 8.20 -26.61
C VAL A 167 -16.56 8.92 -25.55
N GLU A 168 -16.84 10.19 -25.28
CA GLU A 168 -16.22 10.91 -24.18
C GLU A 168 -16.59 10.26 -22.83
N LYS A 169 -15.61 10.10 -21.96
CA LYS A 169 -15.79 9.48 -20.64
C LYS A 169 -16.80 10.26 -19.79
N ASN A 170 -17.85 9.59 -19.36
CA ASN A 170 -18.92 10.19 -18.56
C ASN A 170 -19.52 9.20 -17.56
N TYR A 171 -19.07 9.26 -16.34
CA TYR A 171 -19.52 8.36 -15.28
C TYR A 171 -21.01 8.49 -14.93
N THR A 172 -21.61 9.69 -15.06
CA THR A 172 -23.02 9.90 -14.79
C THR A 172 -23.88 9.18 -15.82
N GLN A 173 -23.47 9.25 -17.10
CA GLN A 173 -24.13 8.47 -18.15
C GLN A 173 -23.94 6.96 -17.94
N ALA A 174 -22.74 6.51 -17.52
CA ALA A 174 -22.49 5.11 -17.20
C ALA A 174 -23.50 4.60 -16.16
N VAL A 175 -23.65 5.31 -15.03
CA VAL A 175 -24.60 4.97 -13.97
C VAL A 175 -26.03 4.92 -14.48
N SER A 176 -26.43 5.86 -15.34
CA SER A 176 -27.78 5.87 -15.94
C SER A 176 -28.05 4.62 -16.77
N TYR A 177 -27.09 4.21 -17.60
CA TYR A 177 -27.21 3.01 -18.43
C TYR A 177 -27.14 1.72 -17.61
N TYR A 178 -26.32 1.66 -16.54
CA TYR A 178 -26.31 0.52 -15.62
C TYR A 178 -27.67 0.35 -14.92
N ASN A 179 -28.29 1.44 -14.43
CA ASN A 179 -29.63 1.37 -13.86
C ASN A 179 -30.65 0.85 -14.89
N LYS A 180 -30.63 1.39 -16.13
CA LYS A 180 -31.48 0.92 -17.22
C LYS A 180 -31.29 -0.59 -17.50
N ALA A 181 -30.02 -1.05 -17.50
CA ALA A 181 -29.70 -2.47 -17.68
C ALA A 181 -30.24 -3.34 -16.55
N ILE A 182 -30.16 -2.87 -15.30
CA ILE A 182 -30.71 -3.55 -14.12
C ILE A 182 -32.22 -3.67 -14.21
N ASP A 183 -32.91 -2.59 -14.60
CA ASP A 183 -34.37 -2.59 -14.77
C ASP A 183 -34.82 -3.59 -15.87
N LEU A 184 -33.94 -3.83 -16.85
CA LEU A 184 -34.13 -4.84 -17.92
C LEU A 184 -33.65 -6.24 -17.52
N GLY A 185 -33.15 -6.43 -16.28
CA GLY A 185 -32.78 -7.73 -15.73
C GLY A 185 -31.31 -8.13 -15.89
N ASN A 186 -30.42 -7.23 -16.34
CA ASN A 186 -29.00 -7.53 -16.46
C ASN A 186 -28.35 -7.61 -15.06
N ILE A 187 -27.75 -8.76 -14.73
CA ILE A 187 -27.15 -9.02 -13.42
C ILE A 187 -25.75 -8.39 -13.32
N GLU A 188 -24.99 -8.39 -14.40
CA GLU A 188 -23.64 -7.83 -14.43
C GLU A 188 -23.66 -6.32 -14.13
N ALA A 189 -24.67 -5.60 -14.65
CA ALA A 189 -24.87 -4.19 -14.36
C ALA A 189 -25.05 -3.88 -12.87
N MET A 190 -25.59 -4.81 -12.06
CA MET A 190 -25.66 -4.66 -10.60
C MET A 190 -24.24 -4.59 -9.99
N SER A 191 -23.34 -5.44 -10.47
CA SER A 191 -21.93 -5.43 -10.02
C SER A 191 -21.22 -4.14 -10.46
N ASN A 192 -21.44 -3.70 -11.70
CA ASN A 192 -20.83 -2.46 -12.22
C ASN A 192 -21.37 -1.22 -11.48
N LEU A 193 -22.67 -1.15 -11.20
CA LEU A 193 -23.23 -0.08 -10.38
C LEU A 193 -22.68 -0.11 -8.95
N GLY A 194 -22.50 -1.29 -8.37
CA GLY A 194 -21.83 -1.48 -7.08
C GLY A 194 -20.41 -0.89 -7.10
N ALA A 195 -19.64 -1.14 -8.16
CA ALA A 195 -18.30 -0.57 -8.36
C ALA A 195 -18.35 0.96 -8.50
N CYS A 196 -19.36 1.52 -9.18
CA CYS A 196 -19.56 2.97 -9.24
C CYS A 196 -19.75 3.59 -7.84
N TYR A 197 -20.57 2.99 -6.98
CA TYR A 197 -20.73 3.44 -5.60
C TYR A 197 -19.46 3.23 -4.75
N TYR A 198 -18.71 2.15 -5.00
CA TYR A 198 -17.46 1.85 -4.31
C TYR A 198 -16.38 2.90 -4.58
N HIS A 199 -16.23 3.34 -5.84
CA HIS A 199 -15.23 4.32 -6.25
C HIS A 199 -15.71 5.77 -6.23
N GLY A 200 -17.02 6.01 -6.19
CA GLY A 200 -17.62 7.33 -6.33
C GLY A 200 -17.68 7.81 -7.80
N TYR A 201 -17.81 6.88 -8.75
CA TYR A 201 -17.89 7.19 -10.18
C TYR A 201 -19.31 7.57 -10.59
N GLY A 202 -19.53 8.82 -10.96
CA GLY A 202 -20.85 9.34 -11.36
C GLY A 202 -21.89 9.42 -10.25
N VAL A 203 -21.54 8.98 -9.06
CA VAL A 203 -22.33 9.01 -7.82
C VAL A 203 -21.42 9.34 -6.64
N LYS A 204 -21.98 9.84 -5.55
CA LYS A 204 -21.23 9.99 -4.30
C LYS A 204 -20.78 8.60 -3.81
N GLN A 205 -19.52 8.47 -3.41
CA GLN A 205 -19.00 7.24 -2.85
C GLN A 205 -19.81 6.78 -1.65
N ASP A 206 -20.26 5.54 -1.67
CA ASP A 206 -21.07 4.93 -0.61
C ASP A 206 -20.83 3.41 -0.56
N TYR A 207 -19.97 3.00 0.36
CA TYR A 207 -19.62 1.58 0.52
C TYR A 207 -20.79 0.70 0.96
N LYS A 208 -21.77 1.24 1.71
CA LYS A 208 -22.96 0.47 2.11
C LYS A 208 -23.86 0.16 0.91
N ARG A 209 -24.05 1.16 0.05
CA ARG A 209 -24.79 0.95 -1.21
C ARG A 209 -24.03 0.02 -2.14
N ALA A 210 -22.70 0.18 -2.27
CA ALA A 210 -21.87 -0.73 -3.06
C ALA A 210 -22.05 -2.18 -2.61
N PHE A 211 -21.89 -2.45 -1.31
CA PHE A 211 -22.06 -3.77 -0.74
C PHE A 211 -23.47 -4.34 -0.99
N SER A 212 -24.52 -3.52 -0.86
CA SER A 212 -25.90 -3.93 -1.15
C SER A 212 -26.08 -4.37 -2.61
N TRP A 213 -25.48 -3.66 -3.56
CA TRP A 213 -25.54 -4.03 -4.98
C TRP A 213 -24.75 -5.29 -5.28
N PHE A 214 -23.53 -5.43 -4.73
CA PHE A 214 -22.74 -6.66 -4.85
C PHE A 214 -23.50 -7.86 -4.28
N LYS A 215 -24.17 -7.71 -3.13
CA LYS A 215 -24.99 -8.76 -2.54
C LYS A 215 -26.15 -9.18 -3.46
N LYS A 216 -26.89 -8.21 -4.03
CA LYS A 216 -27.98 -8.50 -4.98
C LYS A 216 -27.49 -9.28 -6.21
N ALA A 217 -26.30 -8.97 -6.73
CA ALA A 217 -25.70 -9.71 -7.84
C ALA A 217 -25.21 -11.10 -7.40
N ALA A 218 -24.59 -11.19 -6.22
CA ALA A 218 -24.11 -12.45 -5.64
C ALA A 218 -25.26 -13.43 -5.33
N ASP A 219 -26.40 -12.94 -4.85
CA ASP A 219 -27.63 -13.74 -4.62
C ASP A 219 -28.15 -14.35 -5.94
N LYS A 220 -27.71 -13.84 -7.09
CA LYS A 220 -27.97 -14.39 -8.44
C LYS A 220 -26.75 -15.16 -8.99
N ASN A 221 -25.82 -15.60 -8.13
CA ASN A 221 -24.61 -16.37 -8.47
C ASN A 221 -23.65 -15.64 -9.44
N HIS A 222 -23.52 -14.32 -9.34
CA HIS A 222 -22.59 -13.57 -10.17
C HIS A 222 -21.16 -13.62 -9.60
N ALA A 223 -20.22 -14.19 -10.36
CA ALA A 223 -18.86 -14.46 -9.90
C ALA A 223 -18.09 -13.20 -9.44
N ASN A 224 -18.13 -12.10 -10.25
CA ASN A 224 -17.46 -10.84 -9.90
C ASN A 224 -18.05 -10.22 -8.63
N ALA A 225 -19.34 -10.35 -8.39
CA ALA A 225 -19.97 -9.82 -7.19
C ALA A 225 -19.49 -10.54 -5.92
N TYR A 226 -19.26 -11.84 -5.97
CA TYR A 226 -18.65 -12.58 -4.87
C TYR A 226 -17.22 -12.09 -4.60
N ASN A 227 -16.42 -11.83 -5.64
CA ASN A 227 -15.08 -11.26 -5.48
C ASN A 227 -15.13 -9.88 -4.80
N TRP A 228 -16.02 -8.98 -5.25
CA TRP A 228 -16.24 -7.66 -4.62
C TRP A 228 -16.71 -7.77 -3.16
N MET A 229 -17.58 -8.72 -2.85
CA MET A 229 -17.98 -8.97 -1.46
C MET A 229 -16.79 -9.42 -0.61
N GLY A 230 -15.92 -10.27 -1.15
CA GLY A 230 -14.64 -10.63 -0.52
C GLY A 230 -13.79 -9.40 -0.19
N ASP A 231 -13.65 -8.47 -1.14
CA ASP A 231 -12.92 -7.21 -0.93
C ASP A 231 -13.59 -6.32 0.12
N CYS A 232 -14.91 -6.23 0.11
CA CYS A 232 -15.66 -5.48 1.13
C CYS A 232 -15.42 -6.02 2.54
N TYR A 233 -15.49 -7.33 2.76
CA TYR A 233 -15.20 -7.95 4.05
C TYR A 233 -13.73 -7.84 4.45
N LYS A 234 -12.80 -7.96 3.50
CA LYS A 234 -11.35 -7.83 3.74
C LYS A 234 -10.99 -6.42 4.26
N ASN A 235 -11.64 -5.39 3.73
CA ASN A 235 -11.30 -4.00 4.01
C ASN A 235 -12.26 -3.32 5.01
N GLY A 236 -13.43 -3.91 5.28
CA GLY A 236 -14.46 -3.30 6.11
C GLY A 236 -15.27 -2.23 5.37
N TYR A 237 -15.47 -2.39 4.05
CA TYR A 237 -16.17 -1.42 3.23
C TYR A 237 -17.67 -1.74 3.13
N GLY A 238 -18.49 -0.92 3.79
CA GLY A 238 -19.94 -1.10 3.86
C GLY A 238 -20.42 -2.25 4.74
N VAL A 239 -19.50 -2.99 5.32
CA VAL A 239 -19.72 -4.14 6.21
C VAL A 239 -18.59 -4.19 7.23
N GLU A 240 -18.82 -4.82 8.39
CA GLU A 240 -17.75 -5.05 9.37
C GLU A 240 -16.63 -5.93 8.79
N LYS A 241 -15.40 -5.55 9.07
CA LYS A 241 -14.22 -6.24 8.57
C LYS A 241 -14.15 -7.68 9.08
N ASN A 242 -14.09 -8.63 8.17
CA ASN A 242 -14.02 -10.05 8.50
C ASN A 242 -13.24 -10.84 7.43
N TYR A 243 -12.01 -11.17 7.74
CA TYR A 243 -11.14 -11.88 6.81
C TYR A 243 -11.60 -13.32 6.49
N THR A 244 -12.23 -14.01 7.43
CA THR A 244 -12.76 -15.36 7.21
C THR A 244 -13.91 -15.34 6.22
N GLN A 245 -14.80 -14.36 6.34
CA GLN A 245 -15.87 -14.15 5.36
C GLN A 245 -15.30 -13.77 3.99
N ALA A 246 -14.25 -12.91 3.95
CA ALA A 246 -13.59 -12.56 2.69
C ALA A 246 -13.09 -13.80 1.95
N VAL A 247 -12.38 -14.69 2.64
CA VAL A 247 -11.89 -15.97 2.07
C VAL A 247 -13.05 -16.84 1.56
N SER A 248 -14.14 -16.94 2.32
CA SER A 248 -15.32 -17.72 1.89
C SER A 248 -15.91 -17.17 0.59
N TYR A 249 -16.00 -15.85 0.45
CA TYR A 249 -16.53 -15.22 -0.76
C TYR A 249 -15.57 -15.33 -1.96
N TYR A 250 -14.25 -15.23 -1.75
CA TYR A 250 -13.26 -15.49 -2.81
C TYR A 250 -13.36 -16.93 -3.33
N ASN A 251 -13.51 -17.93 -2.44
CA ASN A 251 -13.70 -19.32 -2.87
C ASN A 251 -14.96 -19.47 -3.73
N LYS A 252 -16.11 -18.90 -3.33
CA LYS A 252 -17.32 -18.91 -4.15
C LYS A 252 -17.14 -18.25 -5.51
N ALA A 253 -16.39 -17.16 -5.57
CA ALA A 253 -16.06 -16.50 -6.82
C ALA A 253 -15.19 -17.40 -7.73
N ILE A 254 -14.22 -18.10 -7.14
CA ILE A 254 -13.35 -19.05 -7.84
C ILE A 254 -14.15 -20.25 -8.39
N ASP A 255 -15.07 -20.79 -7.61
CA ASP A 255 -15.94 -21.90 -8.03
C ASP A 255 -16.80 -21.51 -9.24
N LEU A 256 -17.10 -20.23 -9.40
CA LEU A 256 -17.81 -19.66 -10.55
C LEU A 256 -16.87 -19.12 -11.65
N GLY A 257 -15.55 -19.43 -11.56
CA GLY A 257 -14.58 -19.11 -12.60
C GLY A 257 -13.96 -17.72 -12.52
N ASN A 258 -14.10 -16.98 -11.41
CA ASN A 258 -13.45 -15.68 -11.25
C ASN A 258 -11.94 -15.84 -11.01
N ILE A 259 -11.13 -15.37 -11.95
CA ILE A 259 -9.67 -15.48 -11.92
C ILE A 259 -9.04 -14.46 -10.94
N GLU A 260 -9.63 -13.27 -10.81
CA GLU A 260 -9.15 -12.23 -9.89
C GLU A 260 -9.23 -12.69 -8.43
N ALA A 261 -10.29 -13.43 -8.08
CA ALA A 261 -10.48 -14.01 -6.76
C ALA A 261 -9.36 -15.01 -6.41
N MET A 262 -8.76 -15.72 -7.39
CA MET A 262 -7.59 -16.57 -7.15
C MET A 262 -6.40 -15.75 -6.64
N SER A 263 -6.15 -14.60 -7.24
CA SER A 263 -5.07 -13.70 -6.79
C SER A 263 -5.36 -13.11 -5.40
N ASN A 264 -6.60 -12.71 -5.14
CA ASN A 264 -7.03 -12.22 -3.83
C ASN A 264 -6.90 -13.28 -2.73
N LEU A 265 -7.27 -14.53 -3.03
CA LEU A 265 -7.09 -15.67 -2.11
C LEU A 265 -5.60 -15.97 -1.89
N GLY A 266 -4.77 -15.90 -2.93
CA GLY A 266 -3.31 -15.99 -2.82
C GLY A 266 -2.74 -14.95 -1.86
N ALA A 267 -3.23 -13.71 -1.95
CA ALA A 267 -2.84 -12.63 -1.03
C ALA A 267 -3.32 -12.89 0.42
N CYS A 268 -4.48 -13.54 0.60
CA CYS A 268 -4.95 -13.95 1.92
C CYS A 268 -4.01 -14.98 2.55
N TYR A 269 -3.58 -15.99 1.82
CA TYR A 269 -2.60 -16.98 2.30
C TYR A 269 -1.21 -16.36 2.52
N TYR A 270 -0.80 -15.39 1.66
CA TYR A 270 0.47 -14.68 1.81
C TYR A 270 0.55 -13.90 3.13
N ASN A 271 -0.53 -13.23 3.52
CA ASN A 271 -0.58 -12.37 4.71
C ASN A 271 -1.16 -13.06 5.96
N GLY A 272 -1.78 -14.24 5.84
CA GLY A 272 -2.51 -14.88 6.93
C GLY A 272 -3.87 -14.23 7.23
N TYR A 273 -4.54 -13.67 6.22
CA TYR A 273 -5.83 -13.01 6.39
C TYR A 273 -6.99 -14.02 6.28
N GLY A 274 -7.63 -14.32 7.41
CA GLY A 274 -8.77 -15.27 7.49
C GLY A 274 -8.38 -16.74 7.28
N VAL A 275 -7.12 -17.00 7.04
CA VAL A 275 -6.50 -18.32 6.92
C VAL A 275 -5.12 -18.30 7.59
N LYS A 276 -4.60 -19.46 7.98
CA LYS A 276 -3.22 -19.56 8.42
C LYS A 276 -2.29 -19.16 7.27
N GLN A 277 -1.29 -18.32 7.56
CA GLN A 277 -0.28 -17.95 6.58
C GLN A 277 0.40 -19.20 6.00
N ASP A 278 0.38 -19.33 4.67
CA ASP A 278 0.93 -20.48 3.95
C ASP A 278 1.49 -20.03 2.59
N GLY A 279 2.84 -20.02 2.50
CA GLY A 279 3.53 -19.63 1.27
C GLY A 279 3.25 -20.55 0.09
N LYS A 280 3.10 -21.88 0.32
CA LYS A 280 2.84 -22.85 -0.77
C LYS A 280 1.45 -22.63 -1.36
N GLN A 281 0.44 -22.41 -0.50
CA GLN A 281 -0.90 -22.10 -0.97
C GLN A 281 -0.94 -20.74 -1.69
N ALA A 282 -0.29 -19.71 -1.13
CA ALA A 282 -0.19 -18.40 -1.78
C ALA A 282 0.41 -18.50 -3.19
N PHE A 283 1.56 -19.16 -3.32
CA PHE A 283 2.21 -19.40 -4.61
C PHE A 283 1.32 -20.18 -5.59
N SER A 284 0.67 -21.26 -5.12
CA SER A 284 -0.21 -22.08 -5.96
C SER A 284 -1.34 -21.25 -6.56
N TRP A 285 -1.99 -20.38 -5.76
CA TRP A 285 -3.08 -19.54 -6.22
C TRP A 285 -2.60 -18.43 -7.16
N PHE A 286 -1.48 -17.74 -6.85
CA PHE A 286 -0.90 -16.76 -7.75
C PHE A 286 -0.52 -17.39 -9.09
N LYS A 287 0.08 -18.58 -9.07
CA LYS A 287 0.46 -19.30 -10.30
C LYS A 287 -0.75 -19.67 -11.13
N LYS A 288 -1.83 -20.21 -10.53
CA LYS A 288 -3.08 -20.52 -11.25
C LYS A 288 -3.66 -19.28 -11.92
N ALA A 289 -3.70 -18.14 -11.22
CA ALA A 289 -4.16 -16.89 -11.78
C ALA A 289 -3.24 -16.37 -12.91
N ALA A 290 -1.91 -16.53 -12.75
CA ALA A 290 -0.91 -16.15 -13.76
C ALA A 290 -0.98 -17.02 -15.00
N ASP A 291 -1.28 -18.31 -14.85
CA ASP A 291 -1.47 -19.25 -15.98
C ASP A 291 -2.72 -18.83 -16.81
N ASN A 292 -3.69 -18.18 -16.19
CA ASN A 292 -4.83 -17.52 -16.85
C ASN A 292 -4.57 -16.07 -17.28
N ASN A 293 -3.31 -15.67 -17.40
CA ASN A 293 -2.88 -14.35 -17.86
C ASN A 293 -3.35 -13.16 -17.00
N LEU A 294 -3.61 -13.37 -15.72
CA LEU A 294 -3.88 -12.24 -14.82
C LEU A 294 -2.58 -11.48 -14.55
N THR A 295 -2.55 -10.23 -14.97
CA THR A 295 -1.38 -9.36 -14.99
C THR A 295 -0.68 -9.26 -13.62
N ASP A 296 -1.42 -8.96 -12.56
CA ASP A 296 -0.88 -8.82 -11.21
C ASP A 296 -0.42 -10.16 -10.64
N ALA A 297 -1.10 -11.25 -10.96
CA ALA A 297 -0.71 -12.58 -10.52
C ALA A 297 0.61 -13.03 -11.16
N CYS A 298 0.88 -12.65 -12.42
CA CYS A 298 2.18 -12.88 -13.05
C CYS A 298 3.29 -12.17 -12.26
N ASN A 299 3.10 -10.91 -11.87
CA ASN A 299 4.06 -10.17 -11.07
C ASN A 299 4.27 -10.82 -9.68
N TRP A 300 3.19 -11.23 -8.99
CA TRP A 300 3.28 -11.93 -7.71
C TRP A 300 3.96 -13.29 -7.82
N THR A 301 3.71 -14.05 -8.89
CA THR A 301 4.39 -15.32 -9.16
C THR A 301 5.89 -15.12 -9.36
N GLY A 302 6.27 -14.07 -10.11
CA GLY A 302 7.67 -13.65 -10.25
C GLY A 302 8.30 -13.31 -8.89
N TYR A 303 7.60 -12.57 -8.04
CA TYR A 303 8.04 -12.24 -6.68
C TYR A 303 8.24 -13.48 -5.81
N CYS A 304 7.34 -14.47 -5.90
CA CYS A 304 7.47 -15.72 -5.17
C CYS A 304 8.74 -16.48 -5.58
N TYR A 305 9.03 -16.58 -6.87
CA TYR A 305 10.28 -17.20 -7.36
C TYR A 305 11.52 -16.38 -6.97
N GLU A 306 11.47 -15.03 -7.02
CA GLU A 306 12.57 -14.14 -6.62
C GLU A 306 13.00 -14.38 -5.17
N ASN A 307 12.04 -14.59 -4.27
CA ASN A 307 12.27 -14.67 -2.83
C ASN A 307 12.24 -16.10 -2.26
N GLY A 308 11.86 -17.10 -3.06
CA GLY A 308 11.64 -18.46 -2.58
C GLY A 308 10.40 -18.58 -1.69
N TYR A 309 9.35 -17.78 -1.95
CA TYR A 309 8.15 -17.79 -1.14
C TYR A 309 7.15 -18.83 -1.63
N GLY A 310 7.01 -19.90 -0.88
CA GLY A 310 6.13 -21.03 -1.23
C GLY A 310 6.64 -21.89 -2.38
N THR A 311 7.80 -21.60 -2.90
CA THR A 311 8.51 -22.35 -3.95
C THR A 311 10.02 -22.24 -3.72
N GLU A 312 10.81 -23.03 -4.41
CA GLU A 312 12.26 -22.82 -4.44
C GLU A 312 12.59 -21.49 -5.12
N LYS A 313 13.64 -20.84 -4.62
CA LYS A 313 14.12 -19.59 -5.18
C LYS A 313 14.71 -19.82 -6.58
N ASP A 314 14.16 -19.15 -7.57
CA ASP A 314 14.57 -19.26 -8.96
C ASP A 314 14.42 -17.91 -9.68
N TYR A 315 15.54 -17.21 -9.79
CA TYR A 315 15.57 -15.89 -10.44
C TYR A 315 15.26 -15.95 -11.93
N THR A 316 15.57 -17.06 -12.64
CA THR A 316 15.29 -17.20 -14.07
C THR A 316 13.78 -17.29 -14.31
N LYS A 317 13.09 -18.10 -13.49
CA LYS A 317 11.62 -18.14 -13.53
C LYS A 317 11.01 -16.82 -13.11
N ALA A 318 11.58 -16.13 -12.10
CA ALA A 318 11.11 -14.79 -11.71
C ALA A 318 11.13 -13.84 -12.91
N VAL A 319 12.24 -13.75 -13.63
CA VAL A 319 12.37 -12.94 -14.85
C VAL A 319 11.34 -13.33 -15.92
N THR A 320 11.12 -14.63 -16.14
CA THR A 320 10.10 -15.12 -17.09
C THR A 320 8.71 -14.57 -16.76
N TYR A 321 8.31 -14.65 -15.48
CA TYR A 321 7.00 -14.16 -15.05
C TYR A 321 6.92 -12.63 -15.02
N TYR A 322 8.02 -11.92 -14.74
CA TYR A 322 8.05 -10.46 -14.86
C TYR A 322 7.89 -10.01 -16.31
N ASN A 323 8.55 -10.67 -17.27
CA ASN A 323 8.34 -10.39 -18.70
C ASN A 323 6.89 -10.65 -19.10
N LYS A 324 6.30 -11.79 -18.71
CA LYS A 324 4.88 -12.07 -18.96
C LYS A 324 3.98 -10.97 -18.38
N ALA A 325 4.26 -10.50 -17.16
CA ALA A 325 3.51 -9.40 -16.55
C ALA A 325 3.66 -8.08 -17.32
N ILE A 326 4.87 -7.80 -17.83
CA ILE A 326 5.16 -6.61 -18.65
C ILE A 326 4.39 -6.65 -19.98
N ASP A 327 4.37 -7.80 -20.66
CA ASP A 327 3.62 -7.99 -21.90
C ASP A 327 2.11 -7.76 -21.71
N LEU A 328 1.61 -8.06 -20.48
CA LEU A 328 0.25 -7.79 -20.04
C LEU A 328 0.07 -6.36 -19.50
N GLY A 329 1.10 -5.50 -19.52
CA GLY A 329 1.02 -4.09 -19.15
C GLY A 329 1.37 -3.75 -17.69
N ASN A 330 1.94 -4.68 -16.91
CA ASN A 330 2.29 -4.42 -15.50
C ASN A 330 3.50 -3.51 -15.36
N ILE A 331 3.31 -2.33 -14.80
CA ILE A 331 4.38 -1.34 -14.60
C ILE A 331 5.30 -1.74 -13.42
N ASN A 332 4.76 -2.38 -12.37
CA ASN A 332 5.57 -2.84 -11.24
C ASN A 332 6.60 -3.90 -11.68
N ALA A 333 6.20 -4.78 -12.61
CA ALA A 333 7.09 -5.78 -13.17
C ALA A 333 8.26 -5.16 -13.96
N MET A 334 8.06 -4.01 -14.61
CA MET A 334 9.16 -3.27 -15.27
C MET A 334 10.23 -2.84 -14.28
N LEU A 335 9.82 -2.32 -13.10
CA LEU A 335 10.74 -1.99 -12.02
C LEU A 335 11.48 -3.24 -11.53
N LYS A 336 10.76 -4.34 -11.31
CA LYS A 336 11.35 -5.61 -10.86
C LYS A 336 12.37 -6.17 -11.84
N LEU A 337 12.05 -6.15 -13.13
CA LEU A 337 12.98 -6.58 -14.18
C LEU A 337 14.23 -5.68 -14.24
N GLY A 338 14.05 -4.36 -14.09
CA GLY A 338 15.17 -3.43 -13.98
C GLY A 338 16.09 -3.77 -12.81
N ILE A 339 15.53 -4.12 -11.65
CA ILE A 339 16.28 -4.59 -10.47
C ILE A 339 17.02 -5.91 -10.76
N CYS A 340 16.38 -6.85 -11.48
CA CYS A 340 17.03 -8.10 -11.89
C CYS A 340 18.27 -7.83 -12.77
N TYR A 341 18.19 -6.95 -13.74
CA TYR A 341 19.34 -6.56 -14.55
C TYR A 341 20.41 -5.80 -13.75
N TYR A 342 19.99 -4.96 -12.79
CA TYR A 342 20.93 -4.19 -11.95
C TYR A 342 21.82 -5.09 -11.09
N TYR A 343 21.25 -6.15 -10.50
CA TYR A 343 21.98 -7.07 -9.64
C TYR A 343 22.50 -8.33 -10.37
N GLY A 344 22.01 -8.64 -11.56
CA GLY A 344 22.30 -9.88 -12.27
C GLY A 344 21.49 -11.08 -11.76
N HIS A 345 20.25 -10.86 -11.34
CA HIS A 345 19.38 -11.90 -10.81
C HIS A 345 18.58 -12.56 -11.95
N GLY A 346 18.90 -13.80 -12.29
CA GLY A 346 18.25 -14.57 -13.37
C GLY A 346 18.56 -14.10 -14.80
N VAL A 347 19.34 -13.03 -14.90
CA VAL A 347 19.87 -12.45 -16.14
C VAL A 347 21.31 -12.01 -15.93
N LYS A 348 22.09 -11.87 -17.01
CA LYS A 348 23.42 -11.26 -16.91
C LYS A 348 23.26 -9.81 -16.43
N LYS A 349 24.08 -9.40 -15.46
CA LYS A 349 24.12 -8.04 -14.97
C LYS A 349 24.37 -7.05 -16.09
N ASP A 350 23.46 -6.08 -16.25
CA ASP A 350 23.51 -5.09 -17.31
C ASP A 350 22.85 -3.78 -16.85
N TYR A 351 23.66 -2.77 -16.57
CA TYR A 351 23.16 -1.48 -16.11
C TYR A 351 22.40 -0.70 -17.20
N ASN A 352 22.72 -0.92 -18.50
CA ASN A 352 22.01 -0.24 -19.61
C ASN A 352 20.58 -0.78 -19.71
N GLN A 353 20.41 -2.10 -19.61
CA GLN A 353 19.10 -2.72 -19.55
C GLN A 353 18.34 -2.29 -18.28
N ALA A 354 19.01 -2.29 -17.13
CA ALA A 354 18.40 -1.84 -15.88
C ALA A 354 17.84 -0.42 -15.98
N PHE A 355 18.68 0.53 -16.46
CA PHE A 355 18.29 1.91 -16.67
C PHE A 355 17.12 2.05 -17.65
N SER A 356 17.18 1.33 -18.77
CA SER A 356 16.10 1.33 -19.77
C SER A 356 14.75 0.93 -19.16
N TRP A 357 14.72 -0.14 -18.34
CA TRP A 357 13.50 -0.59 -17.69
C TRP A 357 13.03 0.38 -16.61
N PHE A 358 13.93 0.91 -15.77
CA PHE A 358 13.58 1.95 -14.80
C PHE A 358 12.99 3.18 -15.49
N LYS A 359 13.59 3.63 -16.60
CA LYS A 359 13.13 4.78 -17.37
C LYS A 359 11.74 4.54 -17.95
N LYS A 360 11.50 3.37 -18.58
CA LYS A 360 10.17 3.00 -19.11
C LYS A 360 9.09 3.02 -18.04
N ALA A 361 9.38 2.51 -16.83
CA ALA A 361 8.44 2.55 -15.72
C ALA A 361 8.27 3.98 -15.17
N ALA A 362 9.34 4.77 -15.08
CA ALA A 362 9.31 6.16 -14.64
C ALA A 362 8.50 7.07 -15.59
N ASP A 363 8.56 6.81 -16.90
CA ASP A 363 7.77 7.53 -17.91
C ASP A 363 6.27 7.23 -17.77
N LYS A 364 5.94 6.06 -17.20
CA LYS A 364 4.57 5.68 -16.78
C LYS A 364 4.22 6.13 -15.34
N ASN A 365 4.97 7.07 -14.78
CA ASN A 365 4.77 7.64 -13.44
C ASN A 365 4.84 6.63 -12.27
N HIS A 366 5.72 5.62 -12.38
CA HIS A 366 5.96 4.71 -11.26
C HIS A 366 6.95 5.34 -10.26
N ALA A 367 6.49 5.64 -9.04
CA ALA A 367 7.27 6.36 -8.02
C ALA A 367 8.64 5.73 -7.71
N GLY A 368 8.67 4.41 -7.47
CA GLY A 368 9.91 3.67 -7.20
C GLY A 368 10.88 3.67 -8.39
N ALA A 369 10.35 3.59 -9.63
CA ALA A 369 11.17 3.63 -10.83
C ALA A 369 11.77 5.03 -11.07
N CYS A 370 11.03 6.10 -10.77
CA CYS A 370 11.60 7.45 -10.79
C CYS A 370 12.77 7.56 -9.81
N ASN A 371 12.66 7.03 -8.58
CA ASN A 371 13.76 7.02 -7.63
C ASN A 371 14.98 6.23 -8.13
N TRP A 372 14.77 5.03 -8.72
CA TRP A 372 15.85 4.24 -9.31
C TRP A 372 16.48 4.92 -10.54
N THR A 373 15.68 5.59 -11.38
CA THR A 373 16.20 6.37 -12.52
C THR A 373 17.07 7.52 -12.02
N GLY A 374 16.63 8.24 -10.98
CA GLY A 374 17.44 9.25 -10.32
C GLY A 374 18.74 8.69 -9.78
N TYR A 375 18.71 7.52 -9.14
CA TYR A 375 19.89 6.82 -8.63
C TYR A 375 20.86 6.40 -9.75
N CYS A 376 20.33 5.97 -10.89
CA CYS A 376 21.17 5.67 -12.06
C CYS A 376 21.88 6.91 -12.58
N TYR A 377 21.21 8.04 -12.70
CA TYR A 377 21.85 9.31 -13.09
C TYR A 377 22.86 9.80 -12.05
N GLU A 378 22.57 9.66 -10.74
CA GLU A 378 23.49 10.02 -9.65
C GLU A 378 24.82 9.27 -9.75
N ASN A 379 24.81 8.01 -10.15
CA ASN A 379 25.99 7.14 -10.12
C ASN A 379 26.56 6.81 -11.52
N GLY A 380 25.88 7.15 -12.61
CA GLY A 380 26.29 6.79 -13.95
C GLY A 380 26.04 5.32 -14.30
N TYR A 381 24.97 4.70 -13.76
CA TYR A 381 24.63 3.32 -14.06
C TYR A 381 23.73 3.21 -15.26
N GLY A 382 24.26 2.71 -16.40
CA GLY A 382 23.54 2.57 -17.66
C GLY A 382 23.20 3.89 -18.34
N THR A 383 23.79 4.97 -17.88
CA THR A 383 23.67 6.33 -18.42
C THR A 383 24.90 7.14 -18.02
N GLU A 384 25.14 8.26 -18.64
CA GLU A 384 26.12 9.23 -18.15
C GLU A 384 25.68 9.80 -16.80
N LYS A 385 26.66 10.08 -15.95
CA LYS A 385 26.42 10.66 -14.64
C LYS A 385 25.92 12.10 -14.78
N ASP A 386 24.74 12.37 -14.22
CA ASP A 386 24.09 13.68 -14.30
C ASP A 386 23.28 13.95 -13.03
N TYR A 387 23.85 14.71 -12.12
CA TYR A 387 23.22 15.04 -10.86
C TYR A 387 21.96 15.92 -11.01
N THR A 388 21.88 16.75 -12.04
CA THR A 388 20.72 17.61 -12.30
C THR A 388 19.52 16.77 -12.72
N LYS A 389 19.75 15.80 -13.61
CA LYS A 389 18.70 14.82 -13.95
C LYS A 389 18.35 13.94 -12.75
N ALA A 390 19.32 13.53 -11.93
CA ALA A 390 19.04 12.78 -10.70
C ALA A 390 18.07 13.53 -9.80
N VAL A 391 18.31 14.81 -9.53
CA VAL A 391 17.42 15.67 -8.74
C VAL A 391 16.03 15.80 -9.37
N THR A 392 15.95 15.96 -10.68
CA THR A 392 14.67 16.02 -11.42
C THR A 392 13.83 14.75 -11.18
N TYR A 393 14.48 13.57 -11.29
CA TYR A 393 13.78 12.30 -11.07
C TYR A 393 13.45 12.04 -9.61
N TYR A 394 14.28 12.48 -8.66
CA TYR A 394 13.95 12.41 -7.24
C TYR A 394 12.74 13.30 -6.91
N ASN A 395 12.66 14.53 -7.43
CA ASN A 395 11.47 15.37 -7.26
C ASN A 395 10.21 14.70 -7.86
N LYS A 396 10.30 14.17 -9.09
CA LYS A 396 9.18 13.41 -9.69
C LYS A 396 8.77 12.22 -8.81
N ALA A 397 9.72 11.50 -8.22
CA ALA A 397 9.44 10.40 -7.30
C ALA A 397 8.74 10.87 -6.02
N ILE A 398 9.14 12.02 -5.48
CA ILE A 398 8.53 12.65 -4.30
C ILE A 398 7.09 13.07 -4.58
N ASP A 399 6.82 13.69 -5.72
CA ASP A 399 5.47 14.09 -6.14
C ASP A 399 4.54 12.88 -6.28
N LEU A 400 5.10 11.73 -6.63
CA LEU A 400 4.42 10.43 -6.67
C LEU A 400 4.41 9.70 -5.32
N GLY A 401 4.87 10.33 -4.23
CA GLY A 401 4.79 9.80 -2.87
C GLY A 401 5.95 8.91 -2.42
N ASN A 402 7.07 8.84 -3.16
CA ASN A 402 8.22 8.04 -2.75
C ASN A 402 9.00 8.70 -1.60
N ILE A 403 9.07 8.01 -0.47
CA ILE A 403 9.75 8.53 0.74
C ILE A 403 11.28 8.40 0.62
N ASP A 404 11.80 7.35 -0.02
CA ASP A 404 13.24 7.15 -0.20
C ASP A 404 13.85 8.28 -1.02
N ALA A 405 13.10 8.80 -2.01
CA ALA A 405 13.53 9.94 -2.82
C ALA A 405 13.67 11.24 -2.00
N MET A 406 12.87 11.43 -0.93
CA MET A 406 13.04 12.57 -0.02
C MET A 406 14.41 12.51 0.68
N LEU A 407 14.80 11.33 1.14
CA LEU A 407 16.14 11.12 1.70
C LEU A 407 17.23 11.42 0.67
N LYS A 408 17.09 10.91 -0.55
CA LYS A 408 18.05 11.12 -1.64
C LYS A 408 18.18 12.60 -2.00
N LEU A 409 17.08 13.32 -2.10
CA LEU A 409 17.09 14.76 -2.36
C LEU A 409 17.76 15.54 -1.21
N GLY A 410 17.51 15.15 0.04
CA GLY A 410 18.20 15.71 1.21
C GLY A 410 19.71 15.52 1.12
N ILE A 411 20.18 14.35 0.68
CA ILE A 411 21.61 14.07 0.45
C ILE A 411 22.16 14.93 -0.70
N CYS A 412 21.38 15.16 -1.77
CA CYS A 412 21.77 16.04 -2.86
C CYS A 412 22.02 17.47 -2.37
N TYR A 413 21.12 18.03 -1.55
CA TYR A 413 21.30 19.36 -0.94
C TYR A 413 22.47 19.40 0.05
N TYR A 414 22.66 18.34 0.84
CA TYR A 414 23.77 18.24 1.80
C TYR A 414 25.13 18.30 1.10
N ASN A 415 25.29 17.62 -0.04
CA ASN A 415 26.55 17.54 -0.78
C ASN A 415 26.71 18.62 -1.87
N GLY A 416 25.60 19.22 -2.34
CA GLY A 416 25.58 20.10 -3.51
C GLY A 416 25.54 19.33 -4.83
N TYR A 417 24.90 18.16 -4.88
CA TYR A 417 24.79 17.33 -6.08
C TYR A 417 23.58 17.75 -6.93
N GLY A 418 23.81 18.36 -8.08
CA GLY A 418 22.78 18.83 -9.01
C GLY A 418 21.96 20.02 -8.49
N VAL A 419 22.24 20.48 -7.28
CA VAL A 419 21.66 21.65 -6.64
C VAL A 419 22.77 22.39 -5.86
N LYS A 420 22.56 23.68 -5.57
CA LYS A 420 23.45 24.42 -4.68
C LYS A 420 23.41 23.78 -3.29
N LYS A 421 24.59 23.57 -2.69
CA LYS A 421 24.73 23.03 -1.33
C LYS A 421 23.95 23.91 -0.34
N ASP A 422 23.05 23.30 0.41
CA ASP A 422 22.18 23.98 1.38
C ASP A 422 21.79 23.02 2.52
N TYR A 423 22.36 23.20 3.68
CA TYR A 423 22.09 22.38 4.86
C TYR A 423 20.69 22.57 5.43
N ASN A 424 20.06 23.76 5.26
CA ASN A 424 18.70 24.00 5.73
C ASN A 424 17.70 23.23 4.88
N GLN A 425 17.88 23.23 3.54
CA GLN A 425 17.11 22.41 2.64
C GLN A 425 17.33 20.92 2.91
N ALA A 426 18.56 20.49 3.09
CA ALA A 426 18.89 19.09 3.42
C ALA A 426 18.15 18.65 4.69
N PHE A 427 18.24 19.43 5.78
CA PHE A 427 17.55 19.16 7.04
C PHE A 427 16.02 19.09 6.86
N SER A 428 15.46 20.02 6.09
CA SER A 428 14.01 20.02 5.81
C SER A 428 13.55 18.72 5.12
N TRP A 429 14.30 18.25 4.13
CA TRP A 429 13.97 17.01 3.43
C TRP A 429 14.18 15.77 4.31
N PHE A 430 15.26 15.71 5.09
CA PHE A 430 15.46 14.65 6.08
C PHE A 430 14.31 14.60 7.09
N LYS A 431 13.85 15.76 7.57
CA LYS A 431 12.74 15.86 8.50
C LYS A 431 11.44 15.32 7.89
N LYS A 432 11.09 15.75 6.65
CA LYS A 432 9.91 15.24 5.92
C LYS A 432 9.90 13.71 5.79
N ALA A 433 11.06 13.10 5.50
CA ALA A 433 11.18 11.65 5.42
C ALA A 433 11.12 11.00 6.81
N ALA A 434 11.77 11.59 7.83
CA ALA A 434 11.80 11.09 9.20
C ALA A 434 10.42 11.16 9.90
N ASP A 435 9.60 12.18 9.58
CA ASP A 435 8.23 12.32 10.05
C ASP A 435 7.33 11.18 9.49
N LYS A 436 7.71 10.62 8.35
CA LYS A 436 7.13 9.39 7.77
C LYS A 436 7.83 8.10 8.25
N ASN A 437 8.57 8.17 9.35
CA ASN A 437 9.29 7.07 10.00
C ASN A 437 10.35 6.38 9.11
N HIS A 438 10.94 7.09 8.12
CA HIS A 438 12.03 6.56 7.31
C HIS A 438 13.30 6.40 8.15
N ALA A 439 13.74 5.16 8.37
CA ALA A 439 14.86 4.83 9.27
C ALA A 439 16.16 5.58 8.94
N GLY A 440 16.57 5.60 7.67
CA GLY A 440 17.77 6.32 7.21
C GLY A 440 17.66 7.83 7.40
N ALA A 441 16.48 8.41 7.21
CA ALA A 441 16.26 9.84 7.43
C ALA A 441 16.33 10.20 8.93
N CYS A 442 15.81 9.35 9.81
CA CYS A 442 15.98 9.52 11.26
C CYS A 442 17.47 9.52 11.66
N ASN A 443 18.29 8.65 11.03
CA ASN A 443 19.73 8.65 11.24
C ASN A 443 20.37 9.97 10.77
N TRP A 444 19.99 10.49 9.60
CA TRP A 444 20.47 11.78 9.12
C TRP A 444 20.03 12.95 10.00
N MET A 445 18.79 12.91 10.57
CA MET A 445 18.36 13.88 11.57
C MET A 445 19.26 13.86 12.80
N GLY A 446 19.63 12.66 13.32
CA GLY A 446 20.61 12.52 14.38
C GLY A 446 21.94 13.16 14.02
N TYR A 447 22.43 12.91 12.81
CA TYR A 447 23.68 13.47 12.31
C TYR A 447 23.63 15.00 12.16
N CYS A 448 22.51 15.55 11.69
CA CYS A 448 22.32 17.00 11.59
C CYS A 448 22.36 17.68 12.96
N TYR A 449 21.67 17.14 13.97
CA TYR A 449 21.72 17.67 15.32
C TYR A 449 23.08 17.48 16.00
N GLU A 450 23.80 16.37 15.73
CA GLU A 450 25.16 16.13 16.25
C GLU A 450 26.16 17.20 15.78
N ASN A 451 26.02 17.66 14.53
CA ASN A 451 26.99 18.52 13.89
C ASN A 451 26.53 19.97 13.67
N GLY A 452 25.25 20.27 13.84
CA GLY A 452 24.69 21.60 13.59
C GLY A 452 24.44 21.89 12.09
N TYR A 453 24.10 20.86 11.29
CA TYR A 453 23.83 21.05 9.85
C TYR A 453 22.36 21.39 9.61
N GLY A 454 22.08 22.64 9.22
CA GLY A 454 20.73 23.14 8.97
C GLY A 454 19.86 23.26 10.23
N VAL A 455 20.48 23.11 11.39
CA VAL A 455 19.83 23.21 12.71
C VAL A 455 20.88 23.52 13.77
N ASN A 456 20.52 24.15 14.87
CA ASN A 456 21.43 24.35 15.99
C ASN A 456 21.88 22.98 16.56
N LYS A 457 23.18 22.86 16.82
CA LYS A 457 23.76 21.64 17.40
C LYS A 457 23.09 21.31 18.73
N ASN A 458 22.61 20.06 18.86
CA ASN A 458 21.98 19.58 20.08
C ASN A 458 22.19 18.06 20.22
N LEU A 459 23.04 17.67 21.15
CA LEU A 459 23.45 16.27 21.33
C LEU A 459 22.30 15.41 21.89
N ASP A 460 21.38 15.98 22.66
CA ASP A 460 20.22 15.24 23.21
C ASP A 460 19.20 14.90 22.11
N PHE A 461 18.93 15.88 21.24
CA PHE A 461 18.12 15.60 20.05
C PHE A 461 18.81 14.61 19.11
N ALA A 462 20.15 14.67 18.98
CA ALA A 462 20.89 13.68 18.19
C ALA A 462 20.68 12.26 18.73
N ILE A 463 20.83 12.03 20.04
CA ILE A 463 20.56 10.74 20.69
C ILE A 463 19.12 10.28 20.46
N LYS A 464 18.15 11.19 20.63
CA LYS A 464 16.73 10.88 20.43
C LYS A 464 16.45 10.39 19.00
N TRP A 465 17.03 11.05 18.00
CA TRP A 465 16.85 10.68 16.61
C TRP A 465 17.58 9.38 16.24
N TYR A 466 18.78 9.12 16.77
CA TYR A 466 19.46 7.83 16.57
C TYR A 466 18.67 6.67 17.22
N LYS A 467 18.08 6.88 18.41
CA LYS A 467 17.16 5.90 19.04
C LYS A 467 15.94 5.65 18.13
N LYS A 468 15.33 6.70 17.58
CA LYS A 468 14.20 6.57 16.63
C LYS A 468 14.62 5.86 15.34
N ALA A 469 15.81 6.12 14.82
CA ALA A 469 16.34 5.41 13.65
C ALA A 469 16.44 3.90 13.92
N LYS A 470 16.98 3.50 15.07
CA LYS A 470 17.05 2.10 15.52
C LYS A 470 15.67 1.47 15.63
N GLN A 471 14.68 2.14 16.24
CA GLN A 471 13.32 1.67 16.38
C GLN A 471 12.64 1.45 15.02
N ASN A 472 12.97 2.27 14.02
CA ASN A 472 12.45 2.17 12.66
C ASN A 472 13.24 1.20 11.76
N GLY A 473 14.19 0.43 12.32
CA GLY A 473 14.91 -0.62 11.60
C GLY A 473 16.25 -0.20 10.96
N TYR A 474 16.79 0.98 11.30
CA TYR A 474 18.17 1.30 10.91
C TYR A 474 19.15 0.45 11.71
N ASP A 475 20.37 0.26 11.18
CA ASP A 475 21.44 -0.55 11.77
C ASP A 475 21.65 -0.23 13.26
N ALA A 476 21.17 -1.14 14.13
CA ALA A 476 21.18 -0.97 15.58
C ALA A 476 22.61 -0.78 16.12
N LYS A 477 23.58 -1.54 15.59
CA LYS A 477 25.00 -1.44 16.04
C LYS A 477 25.57 -0.08 15.74
N LYS A 478 25.27 0.49 14.56
CA LYS A 478 25.72 1.85 14.19
C LYS A 478 25.06 2.90 15.05
N CYS A 479 23.74 2.78 15.31
CA CYS A 479 23.03 3.70 16.19
C CYS A 479 23.59 3.65 17.61
N ASP A 480 23.75 2.47 18.20
CA ASP A 480 24.27 2.31 19.57
C ASP A 480 25.70 2.84 19.68
N LYS A 481 26.55 2.58 18.68
CA LYS A 481 27.91 3.15 18.62
C LYS A 481 27.88 4.68 18.66
N LYS A 482 27.04 5.32 17.83
CA LYS A 482 26.89 6.78 17.78
C LYS A 482 26.35 7.35 19.08
N ILE A 483 25.35 6.72 19.67
CA ILE A 483 24.78 7.13 20.96
C ILE A 483 25.87 7.07 22.04
N ASN A 484 26.62 5.97 22.12
CA ASN A 484 27.69 5.81 23.13
C ASN A 484 28.85 6.81 22.91
N GLU A 485 29.24 7.10 21.65
CA GLU A 485 30.22 8.12 21.34
C GLU A 485 29.75 9.51 21.82
N ILE A 486 28.49 9.86 21.63
CA ILE A 486 27.93 11.13 22.09
C ILE A 486 27.85 11.18 23.61
N ILE A 487 27.40 10.10 24.27
CA ILE A 487 27.35 9.99 25.73
C ILE A 487 28.79 10.14 26.28
N LYS A 488 29.77 9.44 25.70
CA LYS A 488 31.15 9.54 26.10
C LYS A 488 31.72 10.98 25.93
N LYS A 489 31.37 11.66 24.83
CA LYS A 489 31.74 13.08 24.63
C LYS A 489 31.08 13.99 25.68
N LYS A 490 29.83 13.73 26.07
CA LYS A 490 29.17 14.46 27.15
C LYS A 490 29.83 14.20 28.50
N ASN A 491 30.19 12.95 28.76
CA ASN A 491 30.80 12.54 30.02
C ASN A 491 32.31 12.92 30.13
N ASN A 492 33.00 13.05 29.00
CA ASN A 492 34.45 13.47 29.01
C ASN A 492 34.65 14.97 29.32
N PHE A 493 33.59 15.76 29.53
CA PHE A 493 33.75 17.20 29.84
C PHE A 493 33.90 17.52 31.32
N LEU A 494 33.69 16.58 32.22
CA LEU A 494 33.85 16.79 33.64
C LEU A 494 34.70 15.67 34.24
N GLU A 495 35.99 15.92 34.39
CA GLU A 495 36.77 15.19 35.36
C GLU A 495 36.54 15.84 36.73
N PRO A 496 36.41 15.07 37.84
CA PRO A 496 36.38 15.62 39.17
C PRO A 496 37.64 16.48 39.37
N TYR A 497 37.45 17.61 40.00
CA TYR A 497 38.56 18.52 40.26
C TYR A 497 39.44 17.98 41.38
N GLU A 498 40.74 17.78 41.10
CA GLU A 498 41.75 17.22 42.03
C GLU A 498 42.75 18.28 42.50
N GLY A 499 42.49 19.58 42.28
CA GLY A 499 43.38 20.66 42.65
C GLY A 499 43.15 21.20 44.06
N HIS A 500 43.91 22.22 44.45
CA HIS A 500 43.86 22.85 45.79
C HIS A 500 42.91 24.06 45.86
N ASP A 501 42.35 24.51 44.75
CA ASP A 501 41.39 25.62 44.76
C ASP A 501 40.01 25.18 45.29
N PRO A 502 39.20 26.14 45.79
CA PRO A 502 37.87 25.82 46.28
C PRO A 502 37.01 25.13 45.23
N TYR A 503 36.32 24.06 45.58
CA TYR A 503 35.40 23.32 44.73
C TYR A 503 34.11 22.95 45.51
N ILE A 504 33.11 22.47 44.78
CA ILE A 504 31.84 22.02 45.30
C ILE A 504 31.81 20.49 45.27
N PHE A 505 31.52 19.87 46.41
CA PHE A 505 31.27 18.43 46.50
C PHE A 505 29.88 18.11 45.99
N ILE A 506 29.74 17.09 45.18
CA ILE A 506 28.47 16.66 44.55
C ILE A 506 28.10 15.27 45.04
N SER A 507 27.02 15.20 45.78
CA SER A 507 26.39 13.94 46.21
C SER A 507 25.15 13.64 45.37
N TYR A 508 25.09 12.45 44.73
CA TYR A 508 23.97 12.02 43.91
C TYR A 508 23.90 10.49 43.82
N CYS A 509 22.71 9.95 43.56
CA CYS A 509 22.57 8.52 43.25
C CYS A 509 23.00 8.23 41.80
N HIS A 510 23.85 7.24 41.59
CA HIS A 510 24.38 6.86 40.27
C HIS A 510 23.28 6.54 39.23
N LYS A 511 22.09 6.13 39.68
CA LYS A 511 20.95 5.96 38.75
C LYS A 511 20.48 7.27 38.11
N ASN A 512 20.78 8.41 38.73
CA ASN A 512 20.43 9.74 38.22
C ASN A 512 21.60 10.42 37.49
N GLN A 513 22.70 9.70 37.24
CA GLN A 513 23.95 10.25 36.70
C GLN A 513 23.73 11.09 35.44
N ASP A 514 22.94 10.62 34.46
CA ASP A 514 22.74 11.36 33.21
C ASP A 514 22.14 12.76 33.46
N MET A 515 21.15 12.82 34.37
CA MET A 515 20.45 14.06 34.69
C MET A 515 21.35 15.02 35.48
N VAL A 516 22.13 14.50 36.43
CA VAL A 516 23.04 15.28 37.23
C VAL A 516 24.20 15.81 36.40
N MET A 517 24.81 14.98 35.51
CA MET A 517 25.91 15.39 34.66
C MET A 517 25.51 16.51 33.68
N ASP A 518 24.28 16.52 33.19
CA ASP A 518 23.81 17.64 32.37
C ASP A 518 23.79 18.98 33.15
N ILE A 519 23.40 18.94 34.40
CA ILE A 519 23.41 20.12 35.29
C ILE A 519 24.85 20.56 35.56
N LEU A 520 25.72 19.64 35.92
CA LEU A 520 27.14 19.92 36.21
C LEU A 520 27.88 20.45 35.00
N ASN A 521 27.61 19.91 33.80
CA ASN A 521 28.19 20.43 32.55
C ASN A 521 27.84 21.91 32.33
N ASN A 522 26.59 22.31 32.59
CA ASN A 522 26.19 23.70 32.46
C ASN A 522 26.85 24.60 33.54
N LEU A 523 26.90 24.11 34.78
CA LEU A 523 27.56 24.85 35.87
C LEU A 523 29.08 24.97 35.66
N SER A 524 29.72 23.94 35.12
CA SER A 524 31.15 24.01 34.74
C SER A 524 31.42 25.06 33.65
N ARG A 525 30.53 25.20 32.66
CA ARG A 525 30.62 26.28 31.66
C ARG A 525 30.49 27.68 32.26
N LEU A 526 29.80 27.79 33.41
CA LEU A 526 29.69 29.03 34.18
C LEU A 526 30.88 29.27 35.09
N GLY A 527 31.87 28.36 35.10
CA GLY A 527 33.13 28.50 35.81
C GLY A 527 33.17 27.84 37.20
N TYR A 528 32.18 27.00 37.54
CA TYR A 528 32.24 26.26 38.82
C TYR A 528 33.08 25.00 38.70
N ARG A 529 33.80 24.64 39.77
CA ARG A 529 34.58 23.40 39.90
C ARG A 529 33.86 22.43 40.80
N PHE A 530 33.89 21.13 40.45
CA PHE A 530 33.16 20.09 41.18
C PHE A 530 34.04 18.89 41.45
N TRP A 531 33.84 18.30 42.59
CA TRP A 531 34.26 16.94 42.88
C TRP A 531 33.06 16.04 43.11
N TYR A 532 33.12 14.85 42.54
CA TYR A 532 32.06 13.81 42.71
C TYR A 532 32.69 12.43 42.56
N ASP A 533 32.12 11.42 43.24
CA ASP A 533 32.57 10.04 43.12
C ASP A 533 32.19 9.43 41.77
N LYS A 534 33.18 8.92 41.00
CA LYS A 534 33.04 8.20 39.75
C LYS A 534 32.63 6.73 39.90
N GLY A 535 32.48 6.23 41.11
CA GLY A 535 32.31 4.80 41.44
C GLY A 535 33.69 4.16 41.72
N ILE A 536 34.09 4.14 42.98
CA ILE A 536 35.34 3.56 43.45
C ILE A 536 35.25 2.03 43.38
N ASN A 537 36.31 1.37 42.88
CA ASN A 537 36.42 -0.09 42.86
C ASN A 537 36.35 -0.65 44.30
N VAL A 538 35.53 -1.67 44.47
CA VAL A 538 35.35 -2.42 45.74
C VAL A 538 36.74 -2.87 46.29
N GLY A 539 37.18 -2.29 47.41
CA GLY A 539 38.40 -2.73 48.09
C GLY A 539 39.36 -1.67 48.65
N SER A 540 39.18 -0.36 48.37
CA SER A 540 39.90 0.74 49.03
C SER A 540 39.07 1.35 50.14
N SER A 541 39.75 1.98 51.17
CA SER A 541 39.09 2.68 52.28
C SER A 541 38.19 3.83 51.74
N TRP A 542 36.99 3.45 51.32
CA TRP A 542 36.00 4.31 50.68
C TRP A 542 35.67 5.56 51.49
N ASN A 543 35.60 5.38 52.84
CA ASN A 543 35.21 6.43 53.74
C ASN A 543 36.24 7.55 53.87
N ASP A 544 37.54 7.25 53.87
CA ASP A 544 38.57 8.27 54.12
C ASP A 544 38.77 9.21 52.96
N ASN A 545 38.65 8.71 51.73
CA ASN A 545 38.83 9.54 50.51
C ASN A 545 37.64 10.49 50.33
N ILE A 546 36.40 9.99 50.46
CA ILE A 546 35.21 10.81 50.33
C ILE A 546 35.11 11.85 51.45
N ALA A 547 35.42 11.46 52.71
CA ALA A 547 35.46 12.36 53.86
C ALA A 547 36.46 13.52 53.61
N SER A 548 37.69 13.21 53.16
CA SER A 548 38.68 14.22 52.84
C SER A 548 38.22 15.21 51.73
N HIS A 549 37.48 14.73 50.73
CA HIS A 549 36.96 15.63 49.70
C HIS A 549 35.76 16.45 50.20
N ILE A 550 34.94 15.96 51.11
CA ILE A 550 33.90 16.74 51.76
C ILE A 550 34.54 17.81 52.66
N ASP A 551 35.59 17.45 53.41
CA ASP A 551 36.34 18.41 54.31
C ASP A 551 36.95 19.57 53.54
N ASN A 552 37.48 19.32 52.37
CA ASN A 552 38.12 20.33 51.50
C ASN A 552 37.15 21.09 50.60
N ALA A 553 35.91 20.64 50.49
CA ALA A 553 34.91 21.31 49.68
C ALA A 553 34.40 22.61 50.32
N SER A 554 34.23 23.65 49.49
CA SER A 554 33.61 24.91 49.94
C SER A 554 32.12 24.78 50.18
N HIS A 555 31.45 23.96 49.39
CA HIS A 555 30.00 23.72 49.44
C HIS A 555 29.68 22.26 49.15
N PHE A 556 28.53 21.82 49.59
CA PHE A 556 28.02 20.47 49.36
C PHE A 556 26.66 20.53 48.62
N ILE A 557 26.60 20.10 47.35
CA ILE A 557 25.32 19.98 46.64
C ILE A 557 24.84 18.55 46.78
N PHE A 558 23.59 18.42 47.29
CA PHE A 558 22.88 17.16 47.41
C PHE A 558 21.76 17.08 46.40
N PHE A 559 21.91 16.24 45.37
CA PHE A 559 20.85 16.03 44.39
C PHE A 559 19.77 15.08 44.95
N LEU A 560 18.58 15.64 45.17
CA LEU A 560 17.41 14.95 45.69
C LEU A 560 16.63 14.28 44.58
N SER A 561 16.45 12.97 44.70
CA SER A 561 15.60 12.12 43.83
C SER A 561 14.99 11.00 44.71
N ASN A 562 14.01 10.28 44.14
CA ASN A 562 13.45 9.10 44.83
C ASN A 562 14.49 7.99 45.08
N ASP A 563 15.55 7.93 44.25
CA ASP A 563 16.66 6.99 44.41
C ASP A 563 17.68 7.49 45.44
N SER A 564 18.02 8.78 45.47
CA SER A 564 19.05 9.33 46.38
C SER A 564 18.62 9.28 47.84
N ILE A 565 17.32 9.52 48.14
CA ILE A 565 16.78 9.44 49.52
C ILE A 565 16.68 8.01 50.07
N GLN A 566 16.85 7.00 49.20
CA GLN A 566 16.90 5.57 49.59
C GLN A 566 18.37 5.04 49.55
N SER A 567 19.29 5.81 49.03
CA SER A 567 20.70 5.43 48.95
C SER A 567 21.38 5.68 50.29
N LYS A 568 21.80 4.59 50.96
CA LYS A 568 22.56 4.69 52.19
C LYS A 568 23.83 5.55 52.03
N TYR A 569 24.53 5.39 50.90
CA TYR A 569 25.76 6.14 50.62
C TYR A 569 25.49 7.64 50.50
N CYS A 570 24.48 8.06 49.78
CA CYS A 570 24.13 9.48 49.66
C CYS A 570 23.69 10.09 51.00
N LEU A 571 23.02 9.27 51.85
CA LEU A 571 22.63 9.72 53.20
C LEU A 571 23.80 9.79 54.15
N ASP A 572 24.76 8.86 54.09
CA ASP A 572 25.98 8.87 54.92
C ASP A 572 26.85 10.10 54.55
N GLU A 573 27.01 10.43 53.22
CA GLU A 573 27.67 11.64 52.76
C GLU A 573 27.00 12.92 53.26
N LEU A 574 25.69 12.97 53.24
CA LEU A 574 24.93 14.12 53.72
C LEU A 574 25.07 14.31 55.24
N GLU A 575 25.01 13.22 55.99
CA GLU A 575 25.20 13.27 57.48
C GLU A 575 26.64 13.69 57.82
N TYR A 576 27.65 13.19 57.11
CA TYR A 576 29.01 13.60 57.30
C TYR A 576 29.23 15.09 56.97
N ALA A 577 28.69 15.57 55.83
CA ALA A 577 28.74 16.98 55.46
C ALA A 577 28.09 17.91 56.49
N LYS A 578 27.05 17.44 57.21
CA LYS A 578 26.44 18.17 58.34
C LYS A 578 27.34 18.20 59.55
N SER A 579 27.98 17.06 59.90
CA SER A 579 28.88 17.02 61.07
C SER A 579 30.09 17.95 60.91
N GLU A 580 30.49 18.20 59.63
CA GLU A 580 31.59 19.11 59.30
C GLU A 580 31.11 20.54 58.96
N ASP A 581 29.89 20.91 59.36
CA ASP A 581 29.33 22.26 59.22
C ASP A 581 29.37 22.82 57.78
N LYS A 582 29.26 21.92 56.76
CA LYS A 582 29.31 22.34 55.35
C LYS A 582 28.04 23.07 54.94
N GLN A 583 28.20 24.05 54.07
CA GLN A 583 27.05 24.73 53.47
C GLN A 583 26.39 23.77 52.46
N ILE A 584 25.25 23.20 52.85
CA ILE A 584 24.52 22.22 52.05
C ILE A 584 23.47 22.89 51.18
N ILE A 585 23.45 22.55 49.90
CA ILE A 585 22.53 23.03 48.87
C ILE A 585 21.74 21.83 48.35
N PRO A 586 20.50 21.62 48.82
CA PRO A 586 19.65 20.55 48.28
C PRO A 586 19.07 20.97 46.93
N VAL A 587 19.23 20.13 45.89
CA VAL A 587 18.72 20.35 44.53
C VAL A 587 17.75 19.22 44.15
N CYS A 588 16.46 19.48 44.10
CA CYS A 588 15.46 18.52 43.62
C CYS A 588 15.50 18.44 42.11
N ILE A 589 15.80 17.26 41.55
CA ILE A 589 15.83 16.99 40.10
C ILE A 589 14.53 16.37 39.59
N GLU A 590 13.71 15.84 40.49
CA GLU A 590 12.37 15.28 40.24
C GLU A 590 11.45 15.50 41.44
N GLU A 591 10.13 15.33 41.25
CA GLU A 591 9.19 15.39 42.38
C GLU A 591 9.48 14.26 43.37
N THR A 592 9.98 14.63 44.54
CA THR A 592 10.46 13.68 45.57
C THR A 592 9.70 13.85 46.87
N LYS A 593 9.09 12.76 47.37
CA LYS A 593 8.40 12.73 48.66
C LYS A 593 9.38 12.47 49.78
N ILE A 594 9.84 13.53 50.41
CA ILE A 594 10.76 13.44 51.55
C ILE A 594 9.94 13.20 52.85
N SER A 595 10.31 12.21 53.64
CA SER A 595 9.63 11.86 54.89
C SER A 595 10.61 11.72 56.06
N GLY A 596 10.08 11.74 57.29
CA GLY A 596 10.84 11.46 58.52
C GLY A 596 11.93 12.48 58.87
N GLY A 597 13.05 11.99 59.40
CA GLY A 597 14.17 12.79 59.88
C GLY A 597 14.85 13.61 58.77
N LEU A 598 14.91 13.08 57.55
CA LEU A 598 15.47 13.78 56.37
C LEU A 598 14.67 15.05 56.05
N LYS A 599 13.34 15.03 56.18
CA LYS A 599 12.49 16.20 56.00
C LYS A 599 12.81 17.31 57.03
N LEU A 600 13.03 16.95 58.26
CA LEU A 600 13.43 17.90 59.32
C LEU A 600 14.81 18.50 59.06
N SER A 601 15.73 17.70 58.55
CA SER A 601 17.10 18.11 58.24
C SER A 601 17.16 19.08 57.02
N ILE A 602 16.32 18.85 56.01
CA ILE A 602 16.33 19.62 54.76
C ILE A 602 15.40 20.84 54.83
N ASN A 603 14.31 20.81 55.60
CA ASN A 603 13.36 21.92 55.71
C ASN A 603 13.96 23.24 56.25
N ARG A 604 15.12 23.19 56.86
CA ARG A 604 15.85 24.38 57.33
C ARG A 604 16.77 24.98 56.26
N LEU A 605 16.93 24.32 55.10
CA LEU A 605 17.79 24.69 53.99
C LEU A 605 16.94 25.23 52.83
N GLN A 606 17.53 26.13 52.05
CA GLN A 606 16.92 26.61 50.84
C GLN A 606 17.03 25.50 49.75
N VAL A 607 15.91 24.84 49.45
CA VAL A 607 15.84 23.77 48.44
C VAL A 607 15.64 24.39 47.06
N LEU A 608 16.47 24.02 46.11
CA LEU A 608 16.35 24.42 44.72
C LEU A 608 15.60 23.37 43.91
N ASN A 609 14.40 23.68 43.43
CA ASN A 609 13.57 22.74 42.66
C ASN A 609 13.88 22.83 41.15
N LYS A 610 14.95 22.17 40.68
CA LYS A 610 15.37 22.19 39.27
C LYS A 610 14.29 21.72 38.32
N TYR A 611 13.48 20.73 38.69
CA TYR A 611 12.41 20.20 37.85
C TYR A 611 11.21 21.15 37.65
N GLN A 612 11.11 22.21 38.47
CA GLN A 612 10.05 23.22 38.39
C GLN A 612 10.54 24.54 37.78
N PHE A 613 11.84 24.78 37.75
CA PHE A 613 12.44 26.04 37.32
C PHE A 613 12.85 26.01 35.84
N SER A 614 12.79 27.18 35.17
CA SER A 614 13.49 27.35 33.90
C SER A 614 15.00 27.22 34.13
N GLU A 615 15.74 26.81 33.09
CA GLU A 615 17.19 26.62 33.21
C GLU A 615 17.90 27.90 33.65
N SER A 616 17.58 29.04 33.06
CA SER A 616 18.16 30.32 33.40
C SER A 616 17.93 30.67 34.87
N TYR A 617 16.71 30.56 35.35
CA TYR A 617 16.36 30.89 36.74
C TYR A 617 17.09 29.98 37.74
N PHE A 618 17.20 28.69 37.45
CA PHE A 618 17.93 27.75 38.31
C PHE A 618 19.42 28.11 38.46
N TYR A 619 20.10 28.42 37.35
CA TYR A 619 21.50 28.80 37.39
C TYR A 619 21.71 30.16 38.02
N ASP A 620 20.79 31.10 37.89
CA ASP A 620 20.81 32.39 38.57
C ASP A 620 20.70 32.22 40.11
N GLN A 621 19.85 31.30 40.56
CA GLN A 621 19.70 30.96 41.98
C GLN A 621 21.02 30.39 42.58
N ILE A 622 21.70 29.49 41.84
CA ILE A 622 23.00 28.97 42.26
C ILE A 622 24.05 30.10 42.31
N ALA A 623 24.03 31.01 41.37
CA ALA A 623 24.96 32.13 41.32
C ALA A 623 24.80 33.15 42.49
N GLN A 624 23.64 33.18 43.13
CA GLN A 624 23.33 34.04 44.29
C GLN A 624 23.76 33.43 45.64
N ILE A 625 24.21 32.16 45.68
CA ILE A 625 24.64 31.52 46.89
C ILE A 625 25.94 32.17 47.38
N GLN A 626 25.93 32.62 48.64
CA GLN A 626 27.09 33.29 49.26
C GLN A 626 28.33 32.41 49.26
N ASN A 627 29.46 32.98 48.90
CA ASN A 627 30.80 32.34 48.90
C ASN A 627 30.95 31.15 47.92
N ILE A 628 30.02 30.95 46.97
CA ILE A 628 30.21 29.97 45.92
C ILE A 628 31.23 30.54 44.90
N HIS A 629 32.42 29.99 44.81
CA HIS A 629 33.52 30.56 44.00
C HIS A 629 33.42 30.08 42.54
N LYS A 630 33.49 31.04 41.60
CA LYS A 630 33.71 30.82 40.16
C LYS A 630 35.20 30.88 39.83
N CYS A 631 35.68 30.07 38.91
CA CYS A 631 37.01 30.29 38.32
C CYS A 631 37.03 31.63 37.59
N ASN A 632 37.99 32.50 37.91
CA ASN A 632 38.30 33.63 37.06
C ASN A 632 38.90 33.12 35.76
N LYS A 633 38.24 33.37 34.62
CA LYS A 633 38.71 32.99 33.26
C LYS A 633 39.94 33.81 32.78
N ASN A 634 40.59 34.56 33.66
CA ASN A 634 41.73 35.43 33.28
C ASN A 634 43.01 35.00 33.99
N THR A 635 43.49 33.79 33.71
CA THR A 635 44.91 33.41 33.83
C THR A 635 45.07 32.02 33.21
N GLU A 636 45.23 31.98 31.89
CA GLU A 636 46.22 31.25 31.08
C GLU A 636 45.97 31.55 29.60
#